data_e9d51ea91a19a4187706cc4618ba89dc
#
_entry.id   e9d51ea91a19a4187706cc4618ba89dc
#
_cell.length_a   1.000
_cell.length_b   1.000
_cell.length_c   1.000
_cell.angle_alpha   90.00
_cell.angle_beta   90.00
_cell.angle_gamma   90.00
#
_symmetry.space_group_name_H-M   'P 1'
#
loop_
_entity.id
_entity.type
_entity.pdbx_description
1 polymer ?
#
loop_
_entity_poly.entity_id
_entity_poly.type
_entity_poly.pdbx_seq_one_letter_code
_entity_poly.pdbx_strand_id
1 'polypeptide(L)'
;MSYDALFSPIKLRGLELKNRVVLPGMNTKMVKNKHDVGEDLPAYHAARAAGGCGLNIVELVSICPECHAYLYLGLYNEHHRDELRKVTDAIHAAGGKAAVQIWHGGFVPEEFFDKTNKLETPDTLTVERIHEIVKQFGYSAKLAVEAGFDALEFHGAHTYLPHEFMNPSLNKRTDEYGNQSLENRCRFNLEVIREMRKNMPEDMPLLMRLDAIDEMLPAVTTVDETVEFIGWAQEAGLDAIDLSRGNARSLATVYEVPPYNLEPGFNMDNIAAIKKRVNIPVIGVGRIVDPALADQLIREGKIDMVAVGRAQLADPEWCNKSMEGREAEIRRCIGCTEGCYDKVIDPKATHITCTRNPALCLEYKGLPKAETAKNVMVIGAGIGGLMAAEYLKARGHNPTVYEATNAPGGHFVLAGKAPKKQAFTDAVMWDAEECKRMGIEIKTGVTVTPELIKEVKPDHVIVATGAHFVKPNIPGLDTAADVFVAEDVLAGKAMPHGETIILGGGGVGCETAQFLIEHGVTDVRVMDTKRVGNKMGMLRTMFLDIEYPGETIKKSRGSKVTAVGDHEITYAFTNKAKKTVEKTRHFDSLVIATGMHSRPTQDLTDACSELGIPCDVIGSARKADMGIEATAEAYAAAMKV
;
A
#
# COMPACT_ATOMS: atom_id res chain seq x y z
N MET A 1 -7.05 14.84 -22.44
CA MET A 1 -7.36 13.73 -23.38
C MET A 1 -8.67 13.11 -22.94
N SER A 2 -9.46 12.59 -23.85
CA SER A 2 -10.70 11.89 -23.48
C SER A 2 -10.38 10.40 -23.29
N TYR A 3 -10.80 9.84 -22.17
CA TYR A 3 -10.60 8.41 -21.81
C TYR A 3 -11.89 7.63 -22.10
N ASP A 4 -12.31 7.66 -23.37
CA ASP A 4 -13.63 7.17 -23.79
C ASP A 4 -13.82 5.66 -23.58
N ALA A 5 -12.75 4.87 -23.70
CA ALA A 5 -12.85 3.44 -23.45
C ALA A 5 -13.05 3.15 -21.96
N LEU A 6 -12.28 3.82 -21.09
CA LEU A 6 -12.33 3.66 -19.64
C LEU A 6 -13.70 4.07 -19.07
N PHE A 7 -14.27 5.15 -19.56
CA PHE A 7 -15.52 5.71 -19.05
C PHE A 7 -16.76 5.32 -19.90
N SER A 8 -16.60 4.38 -20.84
CA SER A 8 -17.75 3.78 -21.51
C SER A 8 -18.51 2.82 -20.54
N PRO A 9 -19.86 2.75 -20.64
CA PRO A 9 -20.63 1.82 -19.83
C PRO A 9 -20.31 0.37 -20.18
N ILE A 10 -20.55 -0.52 -19.22
CA ILE A 10 -20.47 -1.97 -19.41
C ILE A 10 -21.61 -2.65 -18.66
N LYS A 11 -22.11 -3.75 -19.20
CA LYS A 11 -23.14 -4.56 -18.58
C LYS A 11 -22.57 -5.90 -18.14
N LEU A 12 -22.70 -6.21 -16.84
CA LEU A 12 -22.41 -7.50 -16.25
C LEU A 12 -23.75 -8.18 -15.93
N ARG A 13 -24.12 -9.24 -16.66
CA ARG A 13 -25.41 -9.90 -16.55
C ARG A 13 -26.59 -8.90 -16.62
N GLY A 14 -27.30 -8.64 -15.53
CA GLY A 14 -28.37 -7.64 -15.43
C GLY A 14 -27.92 -6.26 -14.97
N LEU A 15 -26.71 -6.14 -14.40
CA LEU A 15 -26.18 -4.92 -13.83
C LEU A 15 -25.49 -4.05 -14.89
N GLU A 16 -25.97 -2.82 -15.06
CA GLU A 16 -25.31 -1.81 -15.88
C GLU A 16 -24.41 -0.92 -15.01
N LEU A 17 -23.16 -0.78 -15.40
CA LEU A 17 -22.16 0.07 -14.76
C LEU A 17 -21.87 1.29 -15.64
N LYS A 18 -21.82 2.48 -15.03
CA LYS A 18 -21.60 3.77 -15.73
C LYS A 18 -20.22 3.89 -16.38
N ASN A 19 -19.23 3.12 -15.92
CA ASN A 19 -17.89 3.05 -16.47
C ASN A 19 -17.22 1.72 -16.09
N ARG A 20 -15.96 1.52 -16.53
CA ARG A 20 -15.19 0.29 -16.39
C ARG A 20 -14.21 0.29 -15.21
N VAL A 21 -14.35 1.25 -14.29
CA VAL A 21 -13.48 1.36 -13.11
C VAL A 21 -14.07 0.63 -11.92
N VAL A 22 -13.27 -0.23 -11.31
CA VAL A 22 -13.62 -1.01 -10.12
C VAL A 22 -12.73 -0.59 -8.96
N LEU A 23 -13.31 -0.29 -7.81
CA LEU A 23 -12.60 -0.30 -6.54
C LEU A 23 -12.55 -1.75 -6.05
N PRO A 24 -11.39 -2.43 -6.05
CA PRO A 24 -11.31 -3.82 -5.60
C PRO A 24 -11.51 -3.95 -4.09
N GLY A 25 -11.92 -5.12 -3.63
CA GLY A 25 -11.96 -5.45 -2.20
C GLY A 25 -10.58 -5.29 -1.55
N MET A 26 -10.44 -4.36 -0.61
CA MET A 26 -9.20 -4.08 0.11
C MET A 26 -9.48 -3.97 1.59
N ASN A 27 -8.78 -4.75 2.42
CA ASN A 27 -8.93 -4.69 3.87
C ASN A 27 -8.53 -3.30 4.39
N THR A 28 -9.47 -2.61 5.01
CA THR A 28 -9.29 -1.28 5.61
C THR A 28 -9.00 -1.33 7.11
N LYS A 29 -9.23 -2.46 7.77
CA LYS A 29 -9.24 -2.63 9.23
C LYS A 29 -10.27 -1.76 9.98
N MET A 30 -11.23 -1.17 9.29
CA MET A 30 -12.34 -0.42 9.91
C MET A 30 -13.43 -1.36 10.43
N VAL A 31 -12.99 -2.37 11.19
CA VAL A 31 -13.84 -3.41 11.79
C VAL A 31 -14.00 -3.13 13.27
N LYS A 32 -15.22 -3.22 13.78
CA LYS A 32 -15.58 -3.08 15.20
C LYS A 32 -16.09 -4.42 15.76
N ASN A 33 -16.04 -4.57 17.08
CA ASN A 33 -16.66 -5.69 17.79
C ASN A 33 -16.39 -7.08 17.17
N LYS A 34 -15.20 -7.27 16.59
CA LYS A 34 -14.71 -8.46 15.89
C LYS A 34 -15.16 -8.62 14.43
N HIS A 35 -16.37 -8.25 14.02
CA HIS A 35 -16.85 -8.46 12.64
C HIS A 35 -17.85 -7.41 12.16
N ASP A 36 -18.11 -6.40 12.98
CA ASP A 36 -19.08 -5.37 12.67
C ASP A 36 -18.49 -4.23 11.83
N VAL A 37 -19.36 -3.55 11.10
CA VAL A 37 -19.02 -2.35 10.32
C VAL A 37 -18.67 -1.19 11.28
N GLY A 38 -17.54 -0.53 11.05
CA GLY A 38 -17.21 0.73 11.72
C GLY A 38 -18.05 1.89 11.16
N GLU A 39 -18.24 2.96 11.94
CA GLU A 39 -18.94 4.17 11.49
C GLU A 39 -18.27 4.87 10.31
N ASP A 40 -16.99 4.63 10.13
CA ASP A 40 -16.10 5.20 9.13
C ASP A 40 -16.21 4.49 7.77
N LEU A 41 -16.50 3.20 7.71
CA LEU A 41 -16.52 2.40 6.48
C LEU A 41 -17.58 2.86 5.46
N PRO A 42 -18.82 3.21 5.84
CA PRO A 42 -19.80 3.75 4.89
C PRO A 42 -19.32 5.03 4.20
N ALA A 43 -18.71 5.96 4.94
CA ALA A 43 -18.19 7.21 4.39
C ALA A 43 -16.98 6.98 3.46
N TYR A 44 -16.11 6.02 3.80
CA TYR A 44 -15.00 5.60 2.95
C TYR A 44 -15.47 5.15 1.57
N HIS A 45 -16.47 4.25 1.50
CA HIS A 45 -17.00 3.77 0.23
C HIS A 45 -17.81 4.85 -0.51
N ALA A 46 -18.62 5.64 0.22
CA ALA A 46 -19.38 6.74 -0.35
C ALA A 46 -18.47 7.78 -1.04
N ALA A 47 -17.32 8.09 -0.47
CA ALA A 47 -16.37 9.03 -1.06
C ALA A 47 -15.86 8.56 -2.45
N ARG A 48 -15.59 7.26 -2.64
CA ARG A 48 -15.15 6.69 -3.92
C ARG A 48 -16.30 6.58 -4.92
N ALA A 49 -17.50 6.26 -4.45
CA ALA A 49 -18.71 6.27 -5.28
C ALA A 49 -19.02 7.67 -5.81
N ALA A 50 -19.01 8.69 -4.93
CA ALA A 50 -19.14 10.11 -5.28
C ALA A 50 -18.00 10.59 -6.20
N GLY A 51 -16.79 10.05 -6.01
CA GLY A 51 -15.62 10.27 -6.85
C GLY A 51 -15.70 9.66 -8.24
N GLY A 52 -16.81 9.00 -8.59
CA GLY A 52 -17.10 8.53 -9.93
C GLY A 52 -16.80 7.05 -10.21
N CYS A 53 -16.38 6.25 -9.22
CA CYS A 53 -16.13 4.83 -9.40
C CYS A 53 -17.37 4.08 -9.91
N GLY A 54 -17.19 3.15 -10.87
CA GLY A 54 -18.28 2.38 -11.47
C GLY A 54 -18.82 1.28 -10.57
N LEU A 55 -17.91 0.51 -9.96
CA LEU A 55 -18.25 -0.58 -9.03
C LEU A 55 -17.36 -0.52 -7.79
N ASN A 56 -17.97 -0.45 -6.61
CA ASN A 56 -17.26 -0.50 -5.34
C ASN A 56 -17.37 -1.91 -4.76
N ILE A 57 -16.29 -2.67 -4.72
CA ILE A 57 -16.24 -3.95 -4.04
C ILE A 57 -15.85 -3.72 -2.58
N VAL A 58 -16.78 -3.95 -1.67
CA VAL A 58 -16.53 -3.91 -0.22
C VAL A 58 -15.55 -5.03 0.14
N GLU A 59 -14.65 -4.75 1.07
CA GLU A 59 -13.58 -5.65 1.50
C GLU A 59 -14.09 -7.03 1.95
N LEU A 60 -13.16 -7.96 2.16
CA LEU A 60 -13.42 -9.34 2.55
C LEU A 60 -14.42 -9.45 3.71
N VAL A 61 -15.48 -10.24 3.48
CA VAL A 61 -16.42 -10.63 4.53
C VAL A 61 -16.32 -12.12 4.81
N SER A 62 -16.20 -12.47 6.08
CA SER A 62 -16.09 -13.84 6.57
C SER A 62 -17.44 -14.53 6.54
N ILE A 63 -17.50 -15.77 6.02
CA ILE A 63 -18.73 -16.58 5.95
C ILE A 63 -19.07 -17.31 7.24
N CYS A 64 -18.17 -17.34 8.19
CA CYS A 64 -18.32 -18.04 9.47
C CYS A 64 -17.37 -17.47 10.54
N PRO A 65 -17.67 -17.68 11.84
CA PRO A 65 -16.76 -17.24 12.91
C PRO A 65 -15.41 -17.96 12.89
N GLU A 66 -15.37 -19.19 12.39
CA GLU A 66 -14.19 -20.06 12.38
C GLU A 66 -13.22 -19.70 11.26
N CYS A 67 -13.70 -19.14 10.16
CA CYS A 67 -12.85 -18.87 9.00
C CYS A 67 -11.96 -17.63 9.11
N HIS A 68 -11.89 -17.05 10.22
CA HIS A 68 -11.48 -16.00 11.00
C HIS A 68 -10.30 -15.18 10.78
N ALA A 69 -10.22 -14.16 11.14
CA ALA A 69 -9.45 -13.33 12.01
C ALA A 69 -10.35 -12.16 12.40
N TYR A 70 -10.32 -11.77 13.62
CA TYR A 70 -11.03 -10.62 14.18
C TYR A 70 -10.74 -9.27 13.48
N LEU A 71 -10.07 -9.31 12.33
CA LEU A 71 -9.70 -8.15 11.48
C LEU A 71 -10.54 -8.01 10.22
N TYR A 72 -11.54 -8.87 10.01
CA TYR A 72 -12.39 -8.88 8.81
C TYR A 72 -13.85 -8.74 9.17
N LEU A 73 -14.62 -8.12 8.27
CA LEU A 73 -16.06 -8.04 8.40
C LEU A 73 -16.69 -9.44 8.39
N GLY A 74 -17.83 -9.58 9.03
CA GLY A 74 -18.64 -10.81 8.98
C GLY A 74 -19.82 -10.68 8.04
N LEU A 75 -20.27 -11.82 7.47
CA LEU A 75 -21.53 -11.93 6.77
C LEU A 75 -22.13 -13.34 6.93
N TYR A 76 -22.32 -13.75 8.19
CA TYR A 76 -22.81 -15.08 8.53
C TYR A 76 -24.04 -15.08 9.47
N ASN A 77 -24.66 -13.94 9.68
CA ASN A 77 -25.89 -13.76 10.43
C ASN A 77 -26.63 -12.47 10.02
N GLU A 78 -27.86 -12.32 10.46
CA GLU A 78 -28.72 -11.17 10.12
C GLU A 78 -28.20 -9.82 10.69
N HIS A 79 -27.51 -9.84 11.82
CA HIS A 79 -26.89 -8.65 12.37
C HIS A 79 -25.82 -8.07 11.40
N HIS A 80 -24.95 -8.93 10.86
CA HIS A 80 -23.95 -8.48 9.90
C HIS A 80 -24.58 -7.99 8.58
N ARG A 81 -25.69 -8.62 8.13
CA ARG A 81 -26.48 -8.11 7.00
C ARG A 81 -26.92 -6.66 7.23
N ASP A 82 -27.48 -6.37 8.42
CA ASP A 82 -28.00 -5.05 8.75
C ASP A 82 -26.89 -4.01 8.92
N GLU A 83 -25.73 -4.43 9.41
CA GLU A 83 -24.52 -3.59 9.47
C GLU A 83 -24.01 -3.26 8.05
N LEU A 84 -23.92 -4.24 7.15
CA LEU A 84 -23.45 -4.02 5.78
C LEU A 84 -24.45 -3.24 4.92
N ARG A 85 -25.75 -3.26 5.25
CA ARG A 85 -26.74 -2.39 4.60
C ARG A 85 -26.40 -0.90 4.74
N LYS A 86 -25.79 -0.48 5.84
CA LYS A 86 -25.32 0.92 6.01
C LYS A 86 -24.29 1.29 4.94
N VAL A 87 -23.45 0.33 4.51
CA VAL A 87 -22.43 0.54 3.49
C VAL A 87 -23.07 0.62 2.10
N THR A 88 -23.97 -0.31 1.78
CA THR A 88 -24.67 -0.29 0.47
C THR A 88 -25.52 0.97 0.31
N ASP A 89 -26.28 1.36 1.35
CA ASP A 89 -27.08 2.59 1.35
C ASP A 89 -26.20 3.84 1.11
N ALA A 90 -25.02 3.91 1.74
CA ALA A 90 -24.09 5.03 1.56
C ALA A 90 -23.49 5.07 0.13
N ILE A 91 -23.15 3.92 -0.45
CA ILE A 91 -22.66 3.81 -1.82
C ILE A 91 -23.76 4.24 -2.82
N HIS A 92 -24.99 3.74 -2.65
CA HIS A 92 -26.13 4.07 -3.50
C HIS A 92 -26.51 5.54 -3.42
N ALA A 93 -26.56 6.11 -2.21
CA ALA A 93 -26.79 7.54 -2.00
C ALA A 93 -25.75 8.43 -2.69
N ALA A 94 -24.51 7.93 -2.83
CA ALA A 94 -23.43 8.58 -3.56
C ALA A 94 -23.43 8.29 -5.08
N GLY A 95 -24.45 7.59 -5.62
CA GLY A 95 -24.58 7.28 -7.05
C GLY A 95 -23.66 6.17 -7.56
N GLY A 96 -23.16 5.32 -6.67
CA GLY A 96 -22.34 4.14 -6.99
C GLY A 96 -23.10 2.85 -7.06
N LYS A 97 -22.42 1.77 -7.47
CA LYS A 97 -22.84 0.38 -7.42
C LYS A 97 -21.96 -0.39 -6.42
N ALA A 98 -22.59 -1.26 -5.63
CA ALA A 98 -21.96 -1.99 -4.53
C ALA A 98 -21.82 -3.47 -4.83
N ALA A 99 -20.62 -4.03 -4.66
CA ALA A 99 -20.38 -5.45 -4.55
C ALA A 99 -19.72 -5.78 -3.21
N VAL A 100 -19.71 -7.05 -2.80
CA VAL A 100 -18.99 -7.51 -1.61
C VAL A 100 -18.17 -8.75 -1.94
N GLN A 101 -16.94 -8.79 -1.41
CA GLN A 101 -16.04 -9.92 -1.59
C GLN A 101 -16.23 -10.93 -0.46
N ILE A 102 -16.80 -12.10 -0.78
CA ILE A 102 -17.12 -13.19 0.15
C ILE A 102 -15.92 -14.14 0.24
N TRP A 103 -15.49 -14.46 1.47
CA TRP A 103 -14.18 -15.02 1.73
C TRP A 103 -14.17 -16.09 2.82
N HIS A 104 -13.25 -17.06 2.65
CA HIS A 104 -12.81 -18.01 3.68
C HIS A 104 -11.28 -18.06 3.71
N GLY A 105 -10.69 -17.80 4.87
CA GLY A 105 -9.25 -17.59 5.03
C GLY A 105 -8.37 -18.78 4.69
N GLY A 106 -8.82 -19.99 5.00
CA GLY A 106 -7.95 -21.16 4.87
C GLY A 106 -6.76 -21.05 5.81
N PHE A 107 -5.57 -21.07 5.25
CA PHE A 107 -4.34 -20.80 6.01
C PHE A 107 -4.25 -19.31 6.37
N VAL A 108 -4.12 -19.05 7.67
CA VAL A 108 -3.80 -17.73 8.22
C VAL A 108 -2.48 -17.83 8.98
N PRO A 109 -1.50 -16.94 8.80
CA PRO A 109 -0.27 -16.94 9.57
C PRO A 109 -0.53 -16.93 11.09
N GLU A 110 0.28 -17.67 11.85
CA GLU A 110 0.05 -17.91 13.29
C GLU A 110 -0.08 -16.64 14.13
N GLU A 111 0.59 -15.55 13.72
CA GLU A 111 0.50 -14.24 14.37
C GLU A 111 -0.87 -13.57 14.26
N PHE A 112 -1.69 -13.97 13.29
CA PHE A 112 -3.06 -13.47 13.08
C PHE A 112 -4.13 -14.46 13.56
N PHE A 113 -3.70 -15.58 14.17
CA PHE A 113 -4.55 -16.67 14.57
C PHE A 113 -5.17 -16.42 15.96
N ASP A 114 -6.48 -16.51 16.05
CA ASP A 114 -7.12 -16.75 17.34
C ASP A 114 -6.87 -18.21 17.74
N LYS A 115 -6.04 -18.46 18.75
CA LYS A 115 -5.62 -19.80 19.19
C LYS A 115 -6.77 -20.74 19.58
N THR A 116 -7.99 -20.22 19.64
CA THR A 116 -9.20 -21.01 19.90
C THR A 116 -9.74 -21.70 18.65
N ASN A 117 -9.33 -21.26 17.45
CA ASN A 117 -9.84 -21.76 16.18
C ASN A 117 -8.88 -22.76 15.53
N LYS A 118 -9.44 -23.79 14.90
CA LYS A 118 -8.68 -24.78 14.14
C LYS A 118 -8.37 -24.24 12.75
N LEU A 119 -7.16 -24.52 12.28
CA LEU A 119 -6.75 -24.22 10.93
C LEU A 119 -7.58 -25.05 9.93
N GLU A 120 -8.35 -24.41 9.07
CA GLU A 120 -9.15 -25.04 8.02
C GLU A 120 -8.42 -24.93 6.68
N THR A 121 -7.70 -25.99 6.30
CA THR A 121 -7.03 -26.12 5.00
C THR A 121 -7.59 -27.34 4.26
N PRO A 122 -7.34 -27.50 2.96
CA PRO A 122 -7.81 -28.70 2.25
C PRO A 122 -7.47 -30.00 2.99
N ASP A 123 -6.26 -30.11 3.55
CA ASP A 123 -5.77 -31.33 4.20
C ASP A 123 -6.39 -31.60 5.58
N THR A 124 -6.93 -30.58 6.23
CA THR A 124 -7.51 -30.72 7.59
C THR A 124 -9.03 -30.88 7.58
N LEU A 125 -9.69 -30.54 6.47
CA LEU A 125 -11.15 -30.57 6.35
C LEU A 125 -11.68 -31.99 6.07
N THR A 126 -12.77 -32.38 6.74
CA THR A 126 -13.58 -33.54 6.31
C THR A 126 -14.48 -33.16 5.15
N VAL A 127 -14.99 -34.15 4.41
CA VAL A 127 -15.95 -33.92 3.30
C VAL A 127 -17.22 -33.26 3.81
N GLU A 128 -17.71 -33.68 4.99
CA GLU A 128 -18.90 -33.08 5.62
C GLU A 128 -18.66 -31.58 5.92
N ARG A 129 -17.46 -31.21 6.43
CA ARG A 129 -17.12 -29.81 6.70
C ARG A 129 -16.98 -29.01 5.40
N ILE A 130 -16.46 -29.59 4.32
CA ILE A 130 -16.44 -28.97 2.99
C ILE A 130 -17.86 -28.62 2.55
N HIS A 131 -18.80 -29.56 2.66
CA HIS A 131 -20.22 -29.32 2.31
C HIS A 131 -20.86 -28.24 3.20
N GLU A 132 -20.51 -28.16 4.48
CA GLU A 132 -20.96 -27.08 5.35
C GLU A 132 -20.43 -25.71 4.90
N ILE A 133 -19.14 -25.62 4.57
CA ILE A 133 -18.50 -24.39 4.06
C ILE A 133 -19.19 -23.95 2.75
N VAL A 134 -19.46 -24.86 1.83
CA VAL A 134 -20.21 -24.56 0.59
C VAL A 134 -21.57 -23.93 0.90
N LYS A 135 -22.32 -24.49 1.86
CA LYS A 135 -23.61 -23.92 2.30
C LYS A 135 -23.46 -22.56 2.98
N GLN A 136 -22.38 -22.37 3.76
CA GLN A 136 -22.08 -21.07 4.39
C GLN A 136 -21.83 -19.98 3.35
N PHE A 137 -21.12 -20.27 2.25
CA PHE A 137 -20.99 -19.36 1.11
C PHE A 137 -22.36 -18.99 0.51
N GLY A 138 -23.23 -19.98 0.30
CA GLY A 138 -24.60 -19.75 -0.20
C GLY A 138 -25.43 -18.89 0.76
N TYR A 139 -25.34 -19.14 2.06
CA TYR A 139 -26.03 -18.34 3.06
C TYR A 139 -25.51 -16.90 3.12
N SER A 140 -24.21 -16.71 3.05
CA SER A 140 -23.62 -15.36 2.97
C SER A 140 -24.02 -14.64 1.68
N ALA A 141 -24.11 -15.34 0.55
CA ALA A 141 -24.65 -14.78 -0.70
C ALA A 141 -26.09 -14.27 -0.52
N LYS A 142 -26.97 -15.06 0.12
CA LYS A 142 -28.32 -14.62 0.46
C LYS A 142 -28.34 -13.36 1.33
N LEU A 143 -27.54 -13.34 2.39
CA LEU A 143 -27.45 -12.18 3.28
C LEU A 143 -26.92 -10.93 2.56
N ALA A 144 -25.97 -11.09 1.62
CA ALA A 144 -25.47 -9.99 0.79
C ALA A 144 -26.56 -9.41 -0.12
N VAL A 145 -27.37 -10.25 -0.75
CA VAL A 145 -28.55 -9.81 -1.53
C VAL A 145 -29.52 -9.02 -0.65
N GLU A 146 -29.83 -9.55 0.52
CA GLU A 146 -30.71 -8.89 1.49
C GLU A 146 -30.12 -7.59 2.05
N ALA A 147 -28.78 -7.45 2.12
CA ALA A 147 -28.10 -6.21 2.49
C ALA A 147 -28.10 -5.14 1.39
N GLY A 148 -28.56 -5.49 0.16
CA GLY A 148 -28.73 -4.54 -0.93
C GLY A 148 -27.52 -4.42 -1.87
N PHE A 149 -26.59 -5.37 -1.88
CA PHE A 149 -25.49 -5.39 -2.86
C PHE A 149 -26.03 -5.63 -4.28
N ASP A 150 -25.41 -4.97 -5.28
CA ASP A 150 -25.75 -5.10 -6.71
C ASP A 150 -25.02 -6.28 -7.38
N ALA A 151 -23.92 -6.74 -6.80
CA ALA A 151 -23.09 -7.85 -7.30
C ALA A 151 -22.37 -8.56 -6.14
N LEU A 152 -21.93 -9.79 -6.36
CA LEU A 152 -21.10 -10.53 -5.40
C LEU A 152 -19.78 -10.91 -6.03
N GLU A 153 -18.71 -10.98 -5.23
CA GLU A 153 -17.42 -11.49 -5.64
C GLU A 153 -17.00 -12.64 -4.72
N PHE A 154 -16.70 -13.79 -5.30
CA PHE A 154 -16.11 -14.93 -4.61
C PHE A 154 -14.60 -14.81 -4.61
N HIS A 155 -13.95 -14.83 -3.43
CA HIS A 155 -12.51 -14.71 -3.33
C HIS A 155 -11.81 -16.07 -3.49
N GLY A 156 -11.23 -16.30 -4.66
CA GLY A 156 -10.55 -17.55 -5.02
C GLY A 156 -9.04 -17.41 -5.28
N ALA A 157 -8.39 -16.36 -4.75
CA ALA A 157 -6.98 -16.04 -4.99
C ALA A 157 -6.15 -16.04 -3.70
N HIS A 158 -4.84 -15.71 -3.81
CA HIS A 158 -3.93 -15.32 -2.73
C HIS A 158 -3.68 -16.38 -1.65
N THR A 159 -3.78 -17.68 -1.99
CA THR A 159 -3.67 -18.82 -1.07
C THR A 159 -4.71 -18.85 0.06
N TYR A 160 -5.88 -18.23 -0.14
CA TYR A 160 -7.04 -18.51 0.70
C TYR A 160 -7.66 -19.87 0.35
N LEU A 161 -8.57 -20.38 1.19
CA LEU A 161 -9.07 -21.75 1.08
C LEU A 161 -9.46 -22.18 -0.35
N PRO A 162 -10.19 -21.36 -1.15
CA PRO A 162 -10.55 -21.73 -2.51
C PRO A 162 -9.35 -21.89 -3.44
N HIS A 163 -8.33 -21.02 -3.31
CA HIS A 163 -7.06 -21.15 -4.05
C HIS A 163 -6.26 -22.38 -3.57
N GLU A 164 -6.22 -22.65 -2.25
CA GLU A 164 -5.52 -23.82 -1.71
C GLU A 164 -6.06 -25.13 -2.30
N PHE A 165 -7.37 -25.25 -2.49
CA PHE A 165 -7.96 -26.42 -3.17
C PHE A 165 -7.47 -26.57 -4.61
N MET A 166 -7.36 -25.47 -5.35
CA MET A 166 -6.90 -25.49 -6.75
C MET A 166 -5.41 -25.77 -6.91
N ASN A 167 -4.57 -25.33 -5.96
CA ASN A 167 -3.13 -25.41 -6.08
C ASN A 167 -2.61 -26.84 -5.81
N PRO A 168 -1.86 -27.45 -6.77
CA PRO A 168 -1.40 -28.84 -6.64
C PRO A 168 -0.35 -29.06 -5.55
N SER A 169 0.33 -28.01 -5.07
CA SER A 169 1.32 -28.13 -3.99
C SER A 169 0.71 -27.96 -2.59
N LEU A 170 -0.45 -27.31 -2.49
CA LEU A 170 -1.13 -27.02 -1.22
C LEU A 170 -2.24 -28.03 -0.91
N ASN A 171 -2.87 -28.62 -1.92
CA ASN A 171 -3.88 -29.66 -1.77
C ASN A 171 -3.23 -31.04 -1.80
N LYS A 172 -3.23 -31.73 -0.67
CA LYS A 172 -2.67 -33.10 -0.52
C LYS A 172 -3.74 -34.20 -0.41
N ARG A 173 -5.02 -33.82 -0.61
CA ARG A 173 -6.13 -34.76 -0.53
C ARG A 173 -6.05 -35.82 -1.63
N THR A 174 -6.64 -36.99 -1.33
CA THR A 174 -6.72 -38.13 -2.25
C THR A 174 -8.16 -38.57 -2.55
N ASP A 175 -9.13 -37.81 -2.03
CA ASP A 175 -10.56 -38.01 -2.31
C ASP A 175 -11.01 -37.18 -3.55
N GLU A 176 -12.32 -37.03 -3.72
CA GLU A 176 -12.92 -36.31 -4.85
C GLU A 176 -12.62 -34.79 -4.92
N TYR A 177 -12.05 -34.21 -3.86
CA TYR A 177 -11.54 -32.82 -3.79
C TYR A 177 -10.02 -32.77 -3.92
N GLY A 178 -9.38 -33.88 -4.24
CA GLY A 178 -7.92 -34.03 -4.12
C GLY A 178 -7.15 -33.69 -5.37
N ASN A 179 -5.83 -33.95 -5.31
CA ASN A 179 -4.86 -33.50 -6.29
C ASN A 179 -4.65 -34.45 -7.49
N GLN A 180 -5.56 -35.42 -7.71
CA GLN A 180 -5.43 -36.41 -8.77
C GLN A 180 -5.74 -35.85 -10.16
N SER A 181 -6.58 -34.82 -10.24
CA SER A 181 -6.94 -34.14 -11.50
C SER A 181 -7.28 -32.67 -11.23
N LEU A 182 -7.24 -31.86 -12.28
CA LEU A 182 -7.70 -30.48 -12.23
C LEU A 182 -9.17 -30.39 -11.81
N GLU A 183 -10.02 -31.27 -12.35
CA GLU A 183 -11.43 -31.34 -12.05
C GLU A 183 -11.67 -31.54 -10.54
N ASN A 184 -10.93 -32.43 -9.90
CA ASN A 184 -11.02 -32.66 -8.45
C ASN A 184 -10.58 -31.43 -7.66
N ARG A 185 -9.45 -30.81 -8.03
CA ARG A 185 -8.97 -29.57 -7.38
C ARG A 185 -9.97 -28.42 -7.50
N CYS A 186 -10.66 -28.33 -8.62
CA CYS A 186 -11.64 -27.27 -8.89
C CYS A 186 -13.04 -27.54 -8.31
N ARG A 187 -13.34 -28.77 -7.89
CA ARG A 187 -14.68 -29.20 -7.43
C ARG A 187 -15.25 -28.30 -6.34
N PHE A 188 -14.46 -28.01 -5.30
CA PHE A 188 -14.89 -27.14 -4.21
C PHE A 188 -15.35 -25.76 -4.74
N ASN A 189 -14.56 -25.13 -5.57
CA ASN A 189 -14.88 -23.81 -6.11
C ASN A 189 -16.13 -23.83 -7.00
N LEU A 190 -16.29 -24.87 -7.82
CA LEU A 190 -17.48 -25.02 -8.66
C LEU A 190 -18.75 -25.27 -7.83
N GLU A 191 -18.66 -26.00 -6.74
CA GLU A 191 -19.78 -26.21 -5.81
C GLU A 191 -20.15 -24.91 -5.09
N VAL A 192 -19.16 -24.12 -4.66
CA VAL A 192 -19.38 -22.79 -4.06
C VAL A 192 -20.08 -21.86 -5.05
N ILE A 193 -19.59 -21.76 -6.29
CA ILE A 193 -20.20 -20.91 -7.34
C ILE A 193 -21.67 -21.31 -7.56
N ARG A 194 -21.95 -22.61 -7.71
CA ARG A 194 -23.33 -23.12 -7.89
C ARG A 194 -24.21 -22.82 -6.67
N GLU A 195 -23.67 -22.96 -5.47
CA GLU A 195 -24.46 -22.73 -4.25
C GLU A 195 -24.71 -21.24 -4.03
N MET A 196 -23.75 -20.35 -4.29
CA MET A 196 -23.96 -18.90 -4.27
C MET A 196 -25.02 -18.51 -5.30
N ARG A 197 -24.92 -19.00 -6.54
CA ARG A 197 -25.88 -18.71 -7.63
C ARG A 197 -27.32 -19.09 -7.26
N LYS A 198 -27.56 -20.20 -6.57
CA LYS A 198 -28.90 -20.60 -6.09
C LYS A 198 -29.52 -19.60 -5.11
N ASN A 199 -28.69 -18.83 -4.41
CA ASN A 199 -29.09 -17.89 -3.38
C ASN A 199 -29.10 -16.43 -3.85
N MET A 200 -28.94 -16.19 -5.16
CA MET A 200 -28.89 -14.87 -5.80
C MET A 200 -30.01 -14.71 -6.82
N PRO A 201 -30.54 -13.48 -7.05
CA PRO A 201 -31.38 -13.17 -8.18
C PRO A 201 -30.73 -13.60 -9.51
N GLU A 202 -31.58 -14.01 -10.49
CA GLU A 202 -31.10 -14.51 -11.78
C GLU A 202 -30.28 -13.46 -12.55
N ASP A 203 -30.65 -12.19 -12.45
CA ASP A 203 -30.02 -11.05 -13.15
C ASP A 203 -28.86 -10.43 -12.40
N MET A 204 -28.58 -10.83 -11.15
CA MET A 204 -27.47 -10.30 -10.35
C MET A 204 -26.14 -10.97 -10.74
N PRO A 205 -25.07 -10.20 -11.07
CA PRO A 205 -23.79 -10.80 -11.45
C PRO A 205 -23.02 -11.39 -10.27
N LEU A 206 -22.37 -12.52 -10.53
CA LEU A 206 -21.39 -13.17 -9.66
C LEU A 206 -20.01 -13.06 -10.30
N LEU A 207 -19.09 -12.40 -9.59
CA LEU A 207 -17.69 -12.27 -9.96
C LEU A 207 -16.83 -13.25 -9.16
N MET A 208 -15.62 -13.51 -9.63
CA MET A 208 -14.62 -14.25 -8.85
C MET A 208 -13.25 -13.57 -8.97
N ARG A 209 -12.59 -13.36 -7.83
CA ARG A 209 -11.19 -12.96 -7.82
C ARG A 209 -10.32 -14.21 -7.89
N LEU A 210 -9.39 -14.25 -8.85
CA LEU A 210 -8.50 -15.37 -9.11
C LEU A 210 -7.09 -14.86 -9.47
N ASP A 211 -6.04 -15.65 -9.25
CA ASP A 211 -4.71 -15.31 -9.71
C ASP A 211 -4.53 -15.65 -11.19
N ALA A 212 -4.04 -14.69 -11.98
CA ALA A 212 -3.76 -14.90 -13.40
C ALA A 212 -2.65 -15.92 -13.61
N ILE A 213 -1.66 -15.89 -12.74
CA ILE A 213 -0.62 -16.91 -12.64
C ILE A 213 -0.37 -17.23 -11.17
N ASP A 214 -0.05 -18.49 -10.92
CA ASP A 214 0.40 -19.00 -9.65
C ASP A 214 1.91 -19.22 -9.72
N GLU A 215 2.68 -18.87 -8.67
CA GLU A 215 4.13 -18.86 -8.75
C GLU A 215 4.82 -18.96 -7.38
N MET A 216 6.12 -19.27 -7.41
CA MET A 216 6.97 -19.38 -6.21
C MET A 216 6.45 -20.37 -5.17
N LEU A 217 5.71 -21.38 -5.63
CA LEU A 217 5.28 -22.56 -4.87
C LEU A 217 5.90 -23.82 -5.50
N PRO A 218 6.00 -24.94 -4.78
CA PRO A 218 6.63 -26.14 -5.31
C PRO A 218 5.96 -26.72 -6.58
N ALA A 219 4.65 -26.57 -6.68
CA ALA A 219 3.88 -26.81 -7.89
C ALA A 219 2.79 -25.76 -7.99
N VAL A 220 2.38 -25.38 -9.18
CA VAL A 220 1.50 -24.25 -9.47
C VAL A 220 0.35 -24.66 -10.39
N THR A 221 -0.76 -23.91 -10.29
CA THR A 221 -1.82 -23.95 -11.30
C THR A 221 -1.34 -23.22 -12.54
N THR A 222 -1.36 -23.87 -13.69
CA THR A 222 -0.91 -23.31 -14.96
C THR A 222 -1.95 -22.37 -15.57
N VAL A 223 -1.52 -21.49 -16.49
CA VAL A 223 -2.45 -20.61 -17.23
C VAL A 223 -3.49 -21.44 -18.01
N ASP A 224 -3.11 -22.59 -18.56
CA ASP A 224 -4.04 -23.47 -19.27
C ASP A 224 -5.11 -24.04 -18.33
N GLU A 225 -4.71 -24.52 -17.17
CA GLU A 225 -5.62 -24.98 -16.12
C GLU A 225 -6.55 -23.85 -15.60
N THR A 226 -6.00 -22.63 -15.45
CA THR A 226 -6.80 -21.45 -15.08
C THR A 226 -7.88 -21.15 -16.12
N VAL A 227 -7.54 -21.19 -17.41
CA VAL A 227 -8.51 -20.97 -18.51
C VAL A 227 -9.58 -22.08 -18.53
N GLU A 228 -9.18 -23.33 -18.35
CA GLU A 228 -10.11 -24.46 -18.30
C GLU A 228 -11.09 -24.33 -17.12
N PHE A 229 -10.56 -23.98 -15.94
CA PHE A 229 -11.39 -23.70 -14.75
C PHE A 229 -12.38 -22.55 -14.99
N ILE A 230 -11.96 -21.44 -15.62
CA ILE A 230 -12.85 -20.30 -15.93
C ILE A 230 -14.01 -20.76 -16.84
N GLY A 231 -13.74 -21.64 -17.79
CA GLY A 231 -14.80 -22.24 -18.63
C GLY A 231 -15.84 -22.99 -17.80
N TRP A 232 -15.41 -23.87 -16.90
CA TRP A 232 -16.32 -24.61 -16.00
C TRP A 232 -17.03 -23.69 -15.00
N ALA A 233 -16.36 -22.65 -14.51
CA ALA A 233 -16.92 -21.65 -13.60
C ALA A 233 -18.03 -20.83 -14.30
N GLN A 234 -17.84 -20.46 -15.57
CA GLN A 234 -18.88 -19.81 -16.38
C GLN A 234 -20.12 -20.71 -16.52
N GLU A 235 -19.94 -22.01 -16.81
CA GLU A 235 -21.03 -22.97 -16.86
C GLU A 235 -21.73 -23.15 -15.49
N ALA A 236 -20.98 -23.02 -14.40
CA ALA A 236 -21.50 -23.06 -13.03
C ALA A 236 -22.26 -21.78 -12.63
N GLY A 237 -22.15 -20.69 -13.41
CA GLY A 237 -22.89 -19.44 -13.21
C GLY A 237 -22.04 -18.22 -12.86
N LEU A 238 -20.73 -18.24 -13.12
CA LEU A 238 -19.85 -17.09 -13.01
C LEU A 238 -20.04 -16.12 -14.19
N ASP A 239 -20.05 -14.80 -13.94
CA ASP A 239 -20.35 -13.78 -14.94
C ASP A 239 -19.14 -12.91 -15.31
N ALA A 240 -18.15 -12.75 -14.43
CA ALA A 240 -16.93 -12.02 -14.69
C ALA A 240 -15.78 -12.53 -13.81
N ILE A 241 -14.54 -12.30 -14.24
CA ILE A 241 -13.33 -12.71 -13.52
C ILE A 241 -12.46 -11.50 -13.23
N ASP A 242 -12.03 -11.32 -11.95
CA ASP A 242 -11.05 -10.33 -11.51
C ASP A 242 -9.69 -11.02 -11.35
N LEU A 243 -8.77 -10.74 -12.26
CA LEU A 243 -7.47 -11.42 -12.34
C LEU A 243 -6.38 -10.68 -11.58
N SER A 244 -5.98 -11.26 -10.46
CA SER A 244 -4.90 -10.82 -9.59
C SER A 244 -3.59 -11.58 -9.83
N ARG A 245 -2.66 -11.51 -8.90
CA ARG A 245 -1.40 -12.24 -8.85
C ARG A 245 -0.83 -12.21 -7.44
N GLY A 246 -0.18 -13.28 -7.03
CA GLY A 246 0.54 -13.35 -5.76
C GLY A 246 -0.08 -14.31 -4.76
N ASN A 247 0.67 -14.62 -3.71
CA ASN A 247 0.21 -15.53 -2.67
C ASN A 247 0.85 -15.22 -1.31
N ALA A 248 0.13 -15.47 -0.22
CA ALA A 248 0.59 -15.20 1.14
C ALA A 248 1.59 -16.24 1.71
N ARG A 249 1.89 -17.31 0.97
CA ARG A 249 2.77 -18.42 1.42
C ARG A 249 4.21 -18.34 0.92
N SER A 250 4.53 -17.38 0.05
CA SER A 250 5.85 -17.24 -0.55
C SER A 250 6.24 -15.77 -0.71
N LEU A 251 7.41 -15.53 -1.31
CA LEU A 251 7.81 -14.16 -1.68
C LEU A 251 6.89 -13.54 -2.74
N ALA A 252 6.02 -14.32 -3.41
CA ALA A 252 5.03 -13.82 -4.35
C ALA A 252 3.97 -12.90 -3.72
N THR A 253 3.90 -12.80 -2.40
CA THR A 253 3.11 -11.76 -1.69
C THR A 253 3.38 -10.34 -2.22
N VAL A 254 4.57 -10.08 -2.74
CA VAL A 254 4.93 -8.77 -3.33
C VAL A 254 4.10 -8.42 -4.58
N TYR A 255 3.49 -9.40 -5.23
CA TYR A 255 2.64 -9.19 -6.41
C TYR A 255 1.18 -8.94 -6.04
N GLU A 256 0.73 -9.39 -4.86
CA GLU A 256 -0.62 -9.13 -4.34
C GLU A 256 -0.81 -7.63 -4.05
N VAL A 257 0.16 -7.01 -3.38
CA VAL A 257 0.15 -5.57 -3.09
C VAL A 257 1.46 -4.94 -3.59
N PRO A 258 1.61 -4.76 -4.90
CA PRO A 258 2.89 -4.44 -5.53
C PRO A 258 3.49 -3.12 -5.04
N PRO A 259 4.75 -3.12 -4.50
CA PRO A 259 5.46 -1.90 -4.14
C PRO A 259 5.92 -1.12 -5.39
N TYR A 260 6.52 0.06 -5.18
CA TYR A 260 7.03 0.92 -6.25
C TYR A 260 8.06 0.24 -7.18
N ASN A 261 8.68 -0.83 -6.74
CA ASN A 261 9.65 -1.61 -7.50
C ASN A 261 9.05 -2.28 -8.76
N LEU A 262 7.76 -2.58 -8.75
CA LEU A 262 7.05 -3.16 -9.90
C LEU A 262 6.43 -2.06 -10.76
N GLU A 263 6.57 -2.19 -12.07
CA GLU A 263 6.01 -1.20 -13.01
C GLU A 263 4.47 -1.20 -13.00
N PRO A 264 3.82 -0.05 -13.25
CA PRO A 264 2.38 -0.01 -13.50
C PRO A 264 1.98 -0.95 -14.63
N GLY A 265 0.98 -1.80 -14.40
CA GLY A 265 0.54 -2.78 -15.40
C GLY A 265 1.36 -4.08 -15.43
N PHE A 266 2.26 -4.32 -14.48
CA PHE A 266 3.18 -5.48 -14.46
C PHE A 266 2.52 -6.85 -14.67
N ASN A 267 1.22 -6.99 -14.41
CA ASN A 267 0.47 -8.25 -14.56
C ASN A 267 -0.34 -8.33 -15.87
N MET A 268 -0.34 -7.27 -16.69
CA MET A 268 -1.28 -7.16 -17.80
C MET A 268 -1.02 -8.16 -18.93
N ASP A 269 0.21 -8.60 -19.16
CA ASP A 269 0.50 -9.61 -20.20
C ASP A 269 -0.06 -10.98 -19.81
N ASN A 270 0.01 -11.35 -18.53
CA ASN A 270 -0.60 -12.59 -18.02
C ASN A 270 -2.12 -12.53 -18.16
N ILE A 271 -2.73 -11.42 -17.75
CA ILE A 271 -4.18 -11.20 -17.83
C ILE A 271 -4.65 -11.22 -19.28
N ALA A 272 -3.95 -10.53 -20.19
CA ALA A 272 -4.29 -10.51 -21.61
C ALA A 272 -4.19 -11.89 -22.27
N ALA A 273 -3.26 -12.75 -21.83
CA ALA A 273 -3.15 -14.12 -22.31
C ALA A 273 -4.40 -14.97 -21.95
N ILE A 274 -4.95 -14.76 -20.76
CA ILE A 274 -6.21 -15.40 -20.31
C ILE A 274 -7.39 -14.77 -21.05
N LYS A 275 -7.47 -13.41 -21.10
CA LYS A 275 -8.57 -12.69 -21.75
C LYS A 275 -8.85 -13.16 -23.18
N LYS A 276 -7.83 -13.48 -23.94
CA LYS A 276 -7.94 -13.97 -25.32
C LYS A 276 -8.63 -15.35 -25.44
N ARG A 277 -8.78 -16.06 -24.33
CA ARG A 277 -9.19 -17.46 -24.29
C ARG A 277 -10.48 -17.70 -23.50
N VAL A 278 -11.03 -16.65 -22.86
CA VAL A 278 -12.26 -16.71 -22.06
C VAL A 278 -13.36 -15.84 -22.68
N ASN A 279 -14.62 -16.16 -22.41
CA ASN A 279 -15.76 -15.48 -23.02
C ASN A 279 -16.50 -14.55 -22.04
N ILE A 280 -16.07 -14.49 -20.77
CA ILE A 280 -16.64 -13.59 -19.77
C ILE A 280 -15.79 -12.33 -19.64
N PRO A 281 -16.35 -11.20 -19.17
CA PRO A 281 -15.61 -9.99 -18.87
C PRO A 281 -14.46 -10.24 -17.90
N VAL A 282 -13.32 -9.59 -18.18
CA VAL A 282 -12.09 -9.68 -17.39
C VAL A 282 -11.78 -8.32 -16.77
N ILE A 283 -11.66 -8.31 -15.45
CA ILE A 283 -11.17 -7.18 -14.67
C ILE A 283 -9.67 -7.37 -14.46
N GLY A 284 -8.85 -6.38 -14.82
CA GLY A 284 -7.40 -6.46 -14.67
C GLY A 284 -6.90 -5.60 -13.52
N VAL A 285 -6.00 -6.19 -12.68
CA VAL A 285 -5.32 -5.48 -11.60
C VAL A 285 -3.81 -5.57 -11.72
N GLY A 286 -3.08 -4.50 -11.39
CA GLY A 286 -1.62 -4.51 -11.43
C GLY A 286 -1.01 -3.11 -11.29
N ARG A 287 -1.20 -2.45 -10.14
CA ARG A 287 -0.62 -1.11 -9.87
C ARG A 287 -1.02 -0.05 -10.90
N ILE A 288 -2.26 -0.07 -11.37
CA ILE A 288 -2.78 0.97 -12.28
C ILE A 288 -3.03 2.25 -11.47
N VAL A 289 -2.32 3.32 -11.85
CA VAL A 289 -2.38 4.63 -11.18
C VAL A 289 -2.66 5.77 -12.18
N ASP A 290 -2.42 5.53 -13.47
CA ASP A 290 -2.59 6.48 -14.56
C ASP A 290 -3.85 6.16 -15.36
N PRO A 291 -4.80 7.10 -15.52
CA PRO A 291 -5.99 6.89 -16.35
C PRO A 291 -5.66 6.64 -17.83
N ALA A 292 -4.57 7.19 -18.35
CA ALA A 292 -4.14 6.94 -19.72
C ALA A 292 -3.76 5.47 -19.94
N LEU A 293 -3.02 4.86 -19.01
CA LEU A 293 -2.70 3.43 -19.06
C LEU A 293 -3.97 2.58 -18.96
N ALA A 294 -4.88 2.93 -18.03
CA ALA A 294 -6.14 2.21 -17.86
C ALA A 294 -6.99 2.21 -19.14
N ASP A 295 -7.16 3.37 -19.76
CA ASP A 295 -7.89 3.52 -21.02
C ASP A 295 -7.24 2.77 -22.18
N GLN A 296 -5.90 2.84 -22.28
CA GLN A 296 -5.13 2.11 -23.30
C GLN A 296 -5.34 0.61 -23.21
N LEU A 297 -5.24 0.02 -22.02
CA LEU A 297 -5.39 -1.42 -21.80
C LEU A 297 -6.78 -1.94 -22.23
N ILE A 298 -7.83 -1.14 -21.96
CA ILE A 298 -9.20 -1.47 -22.40
C ILE A 298 -9.32 -1.31 -23.92
N ARG A 299 -8.81 -0.22 -24.49
CA ARG A 299 -8.83 0.03 -25.94
C ARG A 299 -8.09 -1.04 -26.73
N GLU A 300 -6.98 -1.55 -26.20
CA GLU A 300 -6.21 -2.66 -26.78
C GLU A 300 -6.89 -4.03 -26.60
N GLY A 301 -7.99 -4.11 -25.88
CA GLY A 301 -8.71 -5.36 -25.60
C GLY A 301 -7.96 -6.32 -24.67
N LYS A 302 -6.99 -5.81 -23.89
CA LYS A 302 -6.26 -6.63 -22.91
C LYS A 302 -7.10 -6.97 -21.69
N ILE A 303 -8.04 -6.08 -21.35
CA ILE A 303 -9.02 -6.20 -20.26
C ILE A 303 -10.34 -5.56 -20.67
N ASP A 304 -11.43 -5.90 -19.99
CA ASP A 304 -12.74 -5.24 -20.17
C ASP A 304 -12.99 -4.15 -19.14
N MET A 305 -12.46 -4.32 -17.93
CA MET A 305 -12.56 -3.41 -16.80
C MET A 305 -11.22 -3.36 -16.04
N VAL A 306 -11.00 -2.31 -15.29
CA VAL A 306 -9.76 -2.10 -14.53
C VAL A 306 -10.04 -1.96 -13.03
N ALA A 307 -9.31 -2.71 -12.21
CA ALA A 307 -9.30 -2.54 -10.76
C ALA A 307 -8.30 -1.46 -10.35
N VAL A 308 -8.82 -0.32 -9.91
CA VAL A 308 -8.04 0.84 -9.45
C VAL A 308 -8.18 0.93 -7.93
N GLY A 309 -7.26 0.29 -7.20
CA GLY A 309 -7.33 0.24 -5.72
C GLY A 309 -6.62 1.44 -5.09
N ARG A 310 -5.32 1.32 -4.85
CA ARG A 310 -4.53 2.30 -4.09
C ARG A 310 -4.48 3.71 -4.70
N ALA A 311 -4.73 3.86 -5.99
CA ALA A 311 -4.90 5.19 -6.59
C ALA A 311 -6.15 5.89 -6.01
N GLN A 312 -7.25 5.16 -5.81
CA GLN A 312 -8.45 5.68 -5.14
C GLN A 312 -8.30 5.81 -3.61
N LEU A 313 -7.30 5.17 -2.98
CA LEU A 313 -6.92 5.48 -1.60
C LEU A 313 -6.21 6.84 -1.50
N ALA A 314 -5.31 7.10 -2.47
CA ALA A 314 -4.57 8.36 -2.53
C ALA A 314 -5.46 9.55 -2.96
N ASP A 315 -6.41 9.30 -3.87
CA ASP A 315 -7.35 10.30 -4.37
C ASP A 315 -8.73 9.67 -4.63
N PRO A 316 -9.72 9.87 -3.77
CA PRO A 316 -11.06 9.33 -3.97
C PRO A 316 -11.77 9.89 -5.21
N GLU A 317 -11.37 11.07 -5.71
CA GLU A 317 -11.92 11.71 -6.90
C GLU A 317 -11.19 11.32 -8.20
N TRP A 318 -10.36 10.30 -8.18
CA TRP A 318 -9.56 9.86 -9.32
C TRP A 318 -10.39 9.72 -10.61
N CYS A 319 -11.59 9.11 -10.54
CA CYS A 319 -12.45 8.94 -11.72
C CYS A 319 -13.00 10.28 -12.24
N ASN A 320 -13.58 11.11 -11.36
CA ASN A 320 -14.15 12.40 -11.75
C ASN A 320 -13.08 13.31 -12.37
N LYS A 321 -11.91 13.44 -11.71
CA LYS A 321 -10.79 14.22 -12.24
C LYS A 321 -10.33 13.73 -13.61
N SER A 322 -10.31 12.40 -13.80
CA SER A 322 -9.97 11.81 -15.11
C SER A 322 -11.01 12.12 -16.18
N MET A 323 -12.30 12.01 -15.85
CA MET A 323 -13.40 12.34 -16.80
C MET A 323 -13.44 13.82 -17.18
N GLU A 324 -13.08 14.68 -16.26
CA GLU A 324 -13.14 16.14 -16.41
C GLU A 324 -11.86 16.73 -17.02
N GLY A 325 -10.86 15.89 -17.37
CA GLY A 325 -9.58 16.35 -17.92
C GLY A 325 -8.68 17.06 -16.90
N ARG A 326 -8.87 16.78 -15.61
CA ARG A 326 -8.11 17.35 -14.48
C ARG A 326 -7.04 16.40 -13.96
N GLU A 327 -6.37 15.64 -14.84
CA GLU A 327 -5.35 14.64 -14.47
C GLU A 327 -4.17 15.25 -13.69
N ALA A 328 -3.87 16.53 -13.94
CA ALA A 328 -2.85 17.26 -13.20
C ALA A 328 -3.19 17.44 -11.72
N GLU A 329 -4.48 17.34 -11.36
CA GLU A 329 -4.99 17.46 -10.00
C GLU A 329 -5.13 16.10 -9.30
N ILE A 330 -4.81 14.98 -9.96
CA ILE A 330 -4.86 13.65 -9.36
C ILE A 330 -3.65 13.45 -8.43
N ARG A 331 -3.92 13.23 -7.16
CA ARG A 331 -2.93 12.85 -6.15
C ARG A 331 -2.55 11.37 -6.32
N ARG A 332 -1.48 11.10 -7.05
CA ARG A 332 -1.11 9.75 -7.44
C ARG A 332 -0.55 8.91 -6.28
N CYS A 333 -0.89 7.62 -6.25
CA CYS A 333 -0.27 6.63 -5.37
C CYS A 333 1.18 6.39 -5.79
N ILE A 334 2.12 6.43 -4.81
CA ILE A 334 3.55 6.24 -5.05
C ILE A 334 4.03 4.80 -4.82
N GLY A 335 3.14 3.86 -4.49
CA GLY A 335 3.49 2.46 -4.26
C GLY A 335 4.36 2.21 -3.03
N CYS A 336 4.35 3.09 -2.03
CA CYS A 336 5.18 2.97 -0.82
C CYS A 336 4.79 1.79 0.09
N THR A 337 3.55 1.32 0.04
CA THR A 337 2.95 0.28 0.88
C THR A 337 2.88 0.56 2.39
N GLU A 338 3.46 1.66 2.86
CA GLU A 338 3.62 2.00 4.29
C GLU A 338 2.31 2.14 5.07
N GLY A 339 1.34 2.86 4.49
CA GLY A 339 0.06 3.14 5.15
C GLY A 339 -1.03 2.12 4.83
N CYS A 340 -1.02 1.54 3.66
CA CYS A 340 -2.01 0.55 3.25
C CYS A 340 -1.63 -0.86 3.73
N TYR A 341 -0.57 -1.48 3.20
CA TYR A 341 -0.23 -2.86 3.53
C TYR A 341 0.44 -3.03 4.89
N ASP A 342 1.48 -2.24 5.21
CA ASP A 342 2.20 -2.38 6.49
C ASP A 342 1.26 -2.11 7.69
N LYS A 343 0.17 -1.31 7.50
CA LYS A 343 -0.85 -1.13 8.54
C LYS A 343 -1.87 -2.27 8.59
N VAL A 344 -2.16 -2.95 7.49
CA VAL A 344 -3.00 -4.16 7.52
C VAL A 344 -2.36 -5.24 8.38
N ILE A 345 -1.05 -5.44 8.24
CA ILE A 345 -0.31 -6.46 9.01
C ILE A 345 0.14 -5.98 10.40
N ASP A 346 0.05 -4.71 10.73
CA ASP A 346 0.36 -4.18 12.06
C ASP A 346 -0.81 -4.47 13.03
N PRO A 347 -0.62 -5.34 14.04
CA PRO A 347 -1.71 -5.69 14.97
C PRO A 347 -2.18 -4.51 15.84
N LYS A 348 -1.42 -3.41 15.88
CA LYS A 348 -1.76 -2.21 16.65
C LYS A 348 -2.53 -1.17 15.83
N ALA A 349 -2.52 -1.30 14.51
CA ALA A 349 -3.26 -0.37 13.66
C ALA A 349 -4.76 -0.66 13.73
N THR A 350 -5.55 0.39 13.81
CA THR A 350 -7.02 0.34 13.85
C THR A 350 -7.67 0.59 12.49
N HIS A 351 -6.91 1.13 11.55
CA HIS A 351 -7.29 1.35 10.15
C HIS A 351 -6.04 1.57 9.30
N ILE A 352 -6.20 1.45 8.01
CA ILE A 352 -5.15 1.81 7.05
C ILE A 352 -5.00 3.33 6.96
N THR A 353 -3.83 3.77 6.49
CA THR A 353 -3.51 5.17 6.25
C THR A 353 -2.84 5.33 4.88
N CYS A 354 -2.54 6.55 4.45
CA CYS A 354 -1.83 6.79 3.20
C CYS A 354 -0.89 7.98 3.31
N THR A 355 0.36 7.80 2.89
CA THR A 355 1.36 8.89 2.82
C THR A 355 0.88 10.05 1.94
N ARG A 356 0.10 9.77 0.89
CA ARG A 356 -0.44 10.78 -0.03
C ARG A 356 -1.76 11.38 0.42
N ASN A 357 -2.53 10.66 1.23
CA ASN A 357 -3.85 11.07 1.72
C ASN A 357 -3.98 10.79 3.21
N PRO A 358 -3.50 11.68 4.07
CA PRO A 358 -3.60 11.47 5.53
C PRO A 358 -5.04 11.53 6.07
N ALA A 359 -6.03 11.95 5.25
CA ALA A 359 -7.46 11.90 5.59
C ALA A 359 -8.11 10.55 5.25
N LEU A 360 -7.37 9.59 4.68
CA LEU A 360 -7.88 8.25 4.39
C LEU A 360 -8.44 7.58 5.64
N CYS A 361 -9.64 6.99 5.54
CA CYS A 361 -10.43 6.41 6.63
C CYS A 361 -10.94 7.43 7.65
N LEU A 362 -10.80 8.72 7.37
CA LEU A 362 -11.34 9.82 8.17
C LEU A 362 -12.42 10.62 7.40
N GLU A 363 -12.90 10.09 6.28
CA GLU A 363 -13.88 10.74 5.39
C GLU A 363 -15.17 11.13 6.15
N TYR A 364 -15.55 10.33 7.15
CA TYR A 364 -16.72 10.61 8.00
C TYR A 364 -16.60 11.91 8.84
N LYS A 365 -15.38 12.39 9.06
CA LYS A 365 -15.13 13.67 9.76
C LYS A 365 -15.30 14.87 8.85
N GLY A 366 -15.24 14.66 7.52
CA GLY A 366 -15.17 15.76 6.57
C GLY A 366 -13.93 16.63 6.76
N LEU A 367 -13.92 17.77 6.07
CA LEU A 367 -12.91 18.82 6.23
C LEU A 367 -13.59 20.10 6.73
N PRO A 368 -13.64 20.34 8.06
CA PRO A 368 -14.32 21.50 8.63
C PRO A 368 -13.62 22.79 8.20
N LYS A 369 -14.40 23.77 7.75
CA LYS A 369 -13.89 25.12 7.48
C LYS A 369 -13.54 25.82 8.78
N ALA A 370 -12.52 26.65 8.76
CA ALA A 370 -12.15 27.49 9.89
C ALA A 370 -13.22 28.58 10.12
N GLU A 371 -13.54 28.84 11.38
CA GLU A 371 -14.45 29.95 11.74
C GLU A 371 -13.83 31.31 11.41
N THR A 372 -12.52 31.42 11.58
CA THR A 372 -11.74 32.63 11.28
C THR A 372 -10.49 32.27 10.50
N ALA A 373 -10.26 32.94 9.36
CA ALA A 373 -9.05 32.77 8.59
C ALA A 373 -7.83 33.30 9.33
N LYS A 374 -6.76 32.51 9.39
CA LYS A 374 -5.47 32.86 10.01
C LYS A 374 -4.37 32.93 8.96
N ASN A 375 -3.38 33.81 9.17
CA ASN A 375 -2.15 33.86 8.41
C ASN A 375 -1.16 32.88 9.05
N VAL A 376 -0.82 31.79 8.35
CA VAL A 376 0.01 30.72 8.91
C VAL A 376 1.36 30.69 8.22
N MET A 377 2.45 30.80 8.99
CA MET A 377 3.81 30.62 8.50
C MET A 377 4.17 29.14 8.56
N VAL A 378 4.44 28.51 7.41
CA VAL A 378 4.93 27.14 7.31
C VAL A 378 6.41 27.15 6.97
N ILE A 379 7.26 26.57 7.81
CA ILE A 379 8.72 26.61 7.69
C ILE A 379 9.22 25.26 7.19
N GLY A 380 9.61 25.21 5.91
CA GLY A 380 10.07 24.03 5.17
C GLY A 380 9.05 23.56 4.12
N ALA A 381 9.51 23.46 2.87
CA ALA A 381 8.74 22.97 1.71
C ALA A 381 9.03 21.50 1.39
N GLY A 382 9.23 20.67 2.41
CA GLY A 382 9.20 19.20 2.27
C GLY A 382 7.77 18.68 2.26
N ILE A 383 7.58 17.34 2.13
CA ILE A 383 6.26 16.70 2.03
C ILE A 383 5.32 17.07 3.21
N GLY A 384 5.86 17.20 4.43
CA GLY A 384 5.05 17.58 5.61
C GLY A 384 4.59 19.04 5.55
N GLY A 385 5.48 19.98 5.20
CA GLY A 385 5.13 21.41 5.14
C GLY A 385 4.16 21.73 4.01
N LEU A 386 4.38 21.18 2.81
CA LEU A 386 3.47 21.34 1.67
C LEU A 386 2.09 20.76 1.98
N MET A 387 2.02 19.55 2.54
CA MET A 387 0.76 18.92 2.96
C MET A 387 0.02 19.75 4.01
N ALA A 388 0.73 20.31 5.01
CA ALA A 388 0.12 21.19 6.00
C ALA A 388 -0.47 22.45 5.35
N ALA A 389 0.26 23.07 4.42
CA ALA A 389 -0.20 24.25 3.69
C ALA A 389 -1.46 23.97 2.85
N GLU A 390 -1.52 22.84 2.17
CA GLU A 390 -2.70 22.42 1.39
C GLU A 390 -3.93 22.28 2.30
N TYR A 391 -3.84 21.55 3.42
CA TYR A 391 -4.97 21.38 4.34
C TYR A 391 -5.38 22.68 5.03
N LEU A 392 -4.42 23.51 5.42
CA LEU A 392 -4.71 24.87 5.94
C LEU A 392 -5.51 25.68 4.93
N LYS A 393 -5.06 25.73 3.65
CA LYS A 393 -5.75 26.45 2.60
C LYS A 393 -7.13 25.88 2.32
N ALA A 394 -7.25 24.56 2.25
CA ALA A 394 -8.53 23.87 2.07
C ALA A 394 -9.54 24.17 3.20
N ARG A 395 -9.06 24.42 4.43
CA ARG A 395 -9.87 24.87 5.56
C ARG A 395 -10.22 26.36 5.55
N GLY A 396 -9.57 27.18 4.69
CA GLY A 396 -9.84 28.61 4.56
C GLY A 396 -8.81 29.53 5.23
N HIS A 397 -7.68 29.00 5.69
CA HIS A 397 -6.56 29.80 6.21
C HIS A 397 -5.69 30.35 5.07
N ASN A 398 -4.75 31.25 5.38
CA ASN A 398 -3.80 31.88 4.48
C ASN A 398 -2.37 31.38 4.81
N PRO A 399 -1.96 30.18 4.36
CA PRO A 399 -0.60 29.71 4.55
C PRO A 399 0.37 30.39 3.59
N THR A 400 1.60 30.69 4.09
CA THR A 400 2.78 31.01 3.28
C THR A 400 3.88 30.04 3.66
N VAL A 401 4.47 29.36 2.67
CA VAL A 401 5.54 28.39 2.88
C VAL A 401 6.90 29.04 2.66
N TYR A 402 7.85 28.84 3.57
CA TYR A 402 9.22 29.33 3.50
C TYR A 402 10.19 28.17 3.39
N GLU A 403 11.04 28.19 2.38
CA GLU A 403 12.03 27.13 2.10
C GLU A 403 13.43 27.73 2.03
N ALA A 404 14.34 27.17 2.80
CA ALA A 404 15.72 27.65 2.88
C ALA A 404 16.53 27.40 1.59
N THR A 405 16.20 26.34 0.86
CA THR A 405 16.84 26.00 -0.42
C THR A 405 16.14 26.69 -1.60
N ASN A 406 16.76 26.65 -2.78
CA ASN A 406 16.23 27.29 -3.97
C ASN A 406 15.07 26.53 -4.64
N ALA A 407 14.68 25.35 -4.10
CA ALA A 407 13.60 24.52 -4.63
C ALA A 407 12.87 23.78 -3.52
N PRO A 408 11.54 23.53 -3.65
CA PRO A 408 10.80 22.68 -2.73
C PRO A 408 11.17 21.21 -2.89
N GLY A 409 10.77 20.36 -1.92
CA GLY A 409 10.81 18.91 -2.02
C GLY A 409 11.53 18.20 -0.88
N GLY A 410 12.55 18.83 -0.29
CA GLY A 410 13.28 18.26 0.85
C GLY A 410 13.83 16.85 0.57
N HIS A 411 13.82 15.98 1.58
CA HIS A 411 14.33 14.61 1.46
C HIS A 411 13.51 13.69 0.54
N PHE A 412 12.29 14.06 0.15
CA PHE A 412 11.51 13.25 -0.81
C PHE A 412 12.12 13.29 -2.21
N VAL A 413 12.75 14.41 -2.60
CA VAL A 413 13.52 14.48 -3.85
C VAL A 413 14.71 13.53 -3.81
N LEU A 414 15.43 13.48 -2.69
CA LEU A 414 16.56 12.57 -2.53
C LEU A 414 16.10 11.11 -2.48
N ALA A 415 15.00 10.80 -1.77
CA ALA A 415 14.43 9.47 -1.72
C ALA A 415 14.06 8.95 -3.12
N GLY A 416 13.61 9.82 -4.02
CA GLY A 416 13.30 9.47 -5.40
C GLY A 416 14.52 9.17 -6.28
N LYS A 417 15.76 9.41 -5.79
CA LYS A 417 16.99 9.02 -6.49
C LYS A 417 17.35 7.55 -6.32
N ALA A 418 16.77 6.89 -5.33
CA ALA A 418 16.92 5.44 -5.18
C ALA A 418 16.25 4.71 -6.36
N PRO A 419 16.71 3.50 -6.73
CA PRO A 419 16.18 2.74 -7.85
C PRO A 419 14.66 2.61 -7.81
N LYS A 420 14.00 2.84 -8.95
CA LYS A 420 12.54 2.71 -9.16
C LYS A 420 11.67 3.59 -8.25
N LYS A 421 12.25 4.59 -7.56
CA LYS A 421 11.54 5.48 -6.62
C LYS A 421 11.22 6.88 -7.18
N GLN A 422 11.36 7.12 -8.47
CA GLN A 422 11.08 8.44 -9.09
C GLN A 422 9.71 9.01 -8.67
N ALA A 423 8.70 8.16 -8.44
CA ALA A 423 7.38 8.55 -7.97
C ALA A 423 7.38 9.35 -6.64
N PHE A 424 8.44 9.25 -5.83
CA PHE A 424 8.59 10.04 -4.59
C PHE A 424 8.96 11.50 -4.90
N THR A 425 9.91 11.70 -5.82
CA THR A 425 10.22 13.05 -6.33
C THR A 425 8.99 13.65 -6.99
N ASP A 426 8.33 12.91 -7.89
CA ASP A 426 7.15 13.38 -8.61
C ASP A 426 6.03 13.78 -7.66
N ALA A 427 5.84 13.02 -6.56
CA ALA A 427 4.83 13.30 -5.56
C ALA A 427 5.05 14.64 -4.84
N VAL A 428 6.24 14.91 -4.34
CA VAL A 428 6.50 16.17 -3.61
C VAL A 428 6.56 17.36 -4.55
N MET A 429 6.98 17.18 -5.79
CA MET A 429 6.90 18.23 -6.81
C MET A 429 5.45 18.52 -7.19
N TRP A 430 4.61 17.48 -7.27
CA TRP A 430 3.17 17.64 -7.45
C TRP A 430 2.54 18.42 -6.28
N ASP A 431 2.90 18.14 -5.02
CA ASP A 431 2.41 18.88 -3.84
C ASP A 431 2.80 20.37 -3.93
N ALA A 432 4.01 20.69 -4.40
CA ALA A 432 4.42 22.08 -4.61
C ALA A 432 3.61 22.77 -5.72
N GLU A 433 3.31 22.09 -6.82
CA GLU A 433 2.46 22.62 -7.89
C GLU A 433 0.99 22.73 -7.43
N GLU A 434 0.50 21.79 -6.60
CA GLU A 434 -0.84 21.89 -6.02
C GLU A 434 -0.95 23.10 -5.09
N CYS A 435 0.02 23.34 -4.24
CA CYS A 435 0.09 24.57 -3.44
C CYS A 435 -0.04 25.83 -4.31
N LYS A 436 0.67 25.88 -5.45
CA LYS A 436 0.57 27.01 -6.39
C LYS A 436 -0.82 27.11 -7.02
N ARG A 437 -1.43 25.98 -7.45
CA ARG A 437 -2.81 25.96 -7.99
C ARG A 437 -3.83 26.48 -6.96
N MET A 438 -3.62 26.16 -5.69
CA MET A 438 -4.44 26.64 -4.58
C MET A 438 -4.17 28.12 -4.21
N GLY A 439 -3.21 28.78 -4.88
CA GLY A 439 -2.81 30.16 -4.58
C GLY A 439 -2.01 30.29 -3.28
N ILE A 440 -1.25 29.27 -2.90
CA ILE A 440 -0.33 29.30 -1.75
C ILE A 440 1.03 29.81 -2.24
N GLU A 441 1.55 30.85 -1.58
CA GLU A 441 2.89 31.37 -1.86
C GLU A 441 3.97 30.47 -1.27
N ILE A 442 4.99 30.09 -2.07
CA ILE A 442 6.17 29.35 -1.64
C ILE A 442 7.39 30.25 -1.87
N LYS A 443 8.00 30.71 -0.79
CA LYS A 443 9.21 31.56 -0.79
C LYS A 443 10.44 30.68 -0.65
N THR A 444 11.13 30.44 -1.75
CA THR A 444 12.40 29.67 -1.77
C THR A 444 13.62 30.57 -1.54
N GLY A 445 14.75 29.99 -1.09
CA GLY A 445 15.96 30.73 -0.74
C GLY A 445 15.83 31.57 0.53
N VAL A 446 14.82 31.31 1.37
CA VAL A 446 14.53 32.07 2.58
C VAL A 446 14.67 31.18 3.83
N THR A 447 15.74 31.38 4.58
CA THR A 447 15.89 30.77 5.90
C THR A 447 15.11 31.58 6.94
N VAL A 448 14.11 30.96 7.56
CA VAL A 448 13.36 31.62 8.63
C VAL A 448 14.20 31.71 9.89
N THR A 449 14.29 32.92 10.44
CA THR A 449 14.95 33.24 11.71
C THR A 449 13.96 33.80 12.72
N PRO A 450 14.29 33.89 14.02
CA PRO A 450 13.48 34.57 15.02
C PRO A 450 13.06 35.99 14.62
N GLU A 451 13.95 36.73 13.95
CA GLU A 451 13.73 38.11 13.49
C GLU A 451 12.62 38.13 12.42
N LEU A 452 12.66 37.18 11.47
CA LEU A 452 11.64 37.12 10.42
C LEU A 452 10.25 36.78 11.01
N ILE A 453 10.17 35.93 12.03
CA ILE A 453 8.90 35.65 12.74
C ILE A 453 8.39 36.93 13.41
N LYS A 454 9.27 37.70 14.06
CA LYS A 454 8.95 39.00 14.71
C LYS A 454 8.50 40.05 13.70
N GLU A 455 9.05 40.05 12.49
CA GLU A 455 8.68 40.96 11.38
C GLU A 455 7.31 40.60 10.79
N VAL A 456 7.10 39.31 10.42
CA VAL A 456 5.90 38.82 9.73
C VAL A 456 4.70 38.75 10.67
N LYS A 457 4.90 38.42 11.94
CA LYS A 457 3.86 38.27 12.99
C LYS A 457 2.69 37.39 12.53
N PRO A 458 2.92 36.13 12.15
CA PRO A 458 1.85 35.23 11.75
C PRO A 458 0.92 34.90 12.94
N ASP A 459 -0.32 34.51 12.65
CA ASP A 459 -1.26 34.05 13.68
C ASP A 459 -0.92 32.65 14.21
N HIS A 460 -0.16 31.87 13.43
CA HIS A 460 0.30 30.52 13.79
C HIS A 460 1.57 30.16 13.00
N VAL A 461 2.45 29.32 13.60
CA VAL A 461 3.65 28.81 12.95
C VAL A 461 3.62 27.29 12.91
N ILE A 462 3.95 26.70 11.75
CA ILE A 462 4.22 25.26 11.61
C ILE A 462 5.67 25.07 11.21
N VAL A 463 6.45 24.40 12.08
CA VAL A 463 7.86 24.11 11.83
C VAL A 463 8.00 22.70 11.25
N ALA A 464 8.36 22.63 9.97
CA ALA A 464 8.53 21.40 9.18
C ALA A 464 9.94 21.32 8.55
N THR A 465 10.98 21.80 9.25
CA THR A 465 12.38 21.95 8.79
C THR A 465 13.09 20.63 8.51
N GLY A 466 12.49 19.49 8.91
CA GLY A 466 13.01 18.16 8.61
C GLY A 466 14.20 17.74 9.48
N ALA A 467 15.01 16.84 8.94
CA ALA A 467 16.16 16.24 9.61
C ALA A 467 17.44 16.41 8.77
N HIS A 468 18.56 15.94 9.29
CA HIS A 468 19.84 15.86 8.58
C HIS A 468 20.55 14.55 8.94
N PHE A 469 21.38 14.06 8.05
CA PHE A 469 22.22 12.89 8.30
C PHE A 469 23.31 13.20 9.30
N VAL A 470 23.60 12.26 10.19
CA VAL A 470 24.63 12.39 11.23
C VAL A 470 25.56 11.20 11.16
N LYS A 471 26.86 11.46 11.14
CA LYS A 471 27.87 10.41 11.31
C LYS A 471 27.81 9.88 12.75
N PRO A 472 27.84 8.55 12.94
CA PRO A 472 27.88 7.96 14.27
C PRO A 472 29.25 8.22 14.92
N ASN A 473 29.26 8.33 16.25
CA ASN A 473 30.52 8.42 16.99
C ASN A 473 31.15 7.01 17.08
N ILE A 474 31.97 6.67 16.10
CA ILE A 474 32.77 5.43 16.05
C ILE A 474 34.25 5.80 16.03
N PRO A 475 35.08 5.27 16.94
CA PRO A 475 36.51 5.52 16.95
C PRO A 475 37.15 5.31 15.57
N GLY A 476 37.91 6.30 15.10
CA GLY A 476 38.63 6.28 13.83
C GLY A 476 37.81 6.67 12.59
N LEU A 477 36.47 6.78 12.69
CA LEU A 477 35.62 7.08 11.54
C LEU A 477 35.92 8.45 10.88
N ASP A 478 36.24 9.45 11.66
CA ASP A 478 36.50 10.81 11.14
C ASP A 478 37.85 10.94 10.44
N THR A 479 38.79 10.02 10.66
CA THR A 479 40.15 10.02 10.09
C THR A 479 40.34 8.95 9.01
N ALA A 480 39.39 8.04 8.85
CA ALA A 480 39.47 6.99 7.84
C ALA A 480 39.27 7.56 6.42
N ALA A 481 40.02 7.01 5.45
CA ALA A 481 39.87 7.32 4.04
C ALA A 481 38.61 6.65 3.45
N ASP A 482 38.18 7.16 2.31
CA ASP A 482 37.07 6.61 1.51
C ASP A 482 35.77 6.34 2.29
N VAL A 483 35.44 7.28 3.20
CA VAL A 483 34.20 7.30 3.97
C VAL A 483 33.18 8.26 3.34
N PHE A 484 32.05 7.72 2.94
CA PHE A 484 30.97 8.43 2.26
C PHE A 484 29.71 8.50 3.11
N VAL A 485 28.84 9.47 2.86
CA VAL A 485 27.50 9.54 3.44
C VAL A 485 26.49 9.09 2.39
N ALA A 486 25.53 8.25 2.77
CA ALA A 486 24.51 7.72 1.86
C ALA A 486 23.75 8.82 1.10
N GLU A 487 23.53 9.98 1.71
CA GLU A 487 22.92 11.16 1.08
C GLU A 487 23.72 11.65 -0.15
N ASP A 488 25.04 11.77 -0.03
CA ASP A 488 25.90 12.22 -1.12
C ASP A 488 26.02 11.16 -2.24
N VAL A 489 26.00 9.88 -1.87
CA VAL A 489 25.96 8.78 -2.83
C VAL A 489 24.67 8.82 -3.65
N LEU A 490 23.52 8.86 -3.01
CA LEU A 490 22.21 8.93 -3.69
C LEU A 490 22.04 10.24 -4.48
N ALA A 491 22.63 11.34 -4.02
CA ALA A 491 22.65 12.61 -4.75
C ALA A 491 23.58 12.60 -5.97
N GLY A 492 24.38 11.55 -6.17
CA GLY A 492 25.37 11.45 -7.25
C GLY A 492 26.60 12.34 -7.05
N LYS A 493 26.84 12.86 -5.84
CA LYS A 493 28.00 13.69 -5.51
C LYS A 493 29.25 12.87 -5.22
N ALA A 494 29.08 11.61 -4.82
CA ALA A 494 30.14 10.69 -4.51
C ALA A 494 29.80 9.29 -5.02
N MET A 495 30.79 8.53 -5.48
CA MET A 495 30.61 7.17 -5.96
C MET A 495 31.63 6.25 -5.28
N PRO A 496 31.18 5.40 -4.33
CA PRO A 496 31.99 4.33 -3.75
C PRO A 496 32.48 3.34 -4.79
N HIS A 497 33.58 2.65 -4.48
CA HIS A 497 34.23 1.69 -5.36
C HIS A 497 34.73 0.46 -4.59
N GLY A 498 35.03 -0.62 -5.29
CA GLY A 498 35.60 -1.86 -4.73
C GLY A 498 34.68 -2.56 -3.74
N GLU A 499 35.27 -3.24 -2.72
CA GLU A 499 34.51 -3.82 -1.62
C GLU A 499 33.86 -2.72 -0.77
N THR A 500 32.56 -2.51 -0.97
CA THR A 500 31.82 -1.43 -0.33
C THR A 500 31.00 -1.94 0.85
N ILE A 501 31.26 -1.39 2.04
CA ILE A 501 30.49 -1.67 3.24
C ILE A 501 29.55 -0.51 3.55
N ILE A 502 28.26 -0.81 3.75
CA ILE A 502 27.24 0.17 4.16
C ILE A 502 26.88 -0.07 5.62
N LEU A 503 27.10 0.92 6.47
CA LEU A 503 26.69 0.88 7.88
C LEU A 503 25.28 1.43 8.04
N GLY A 504 24.37 0.58 8.49
CA GLY A 504 22.95 0.88 8.65
C GLY A 504 22.11 0.17 7.60
N GLY A 505 21.31 -0.81 8.02
CA GLY A 505 20.45 -1.65 7.17
C GLY A 505 18.98 -1.24 7.22
N GLY A 506 18.67 0.03 7.48
CA GLY A 506 17.34 0.61 7.29
C GLY A 506 17.03 0.85 5.80
N GLY A 507 15.92 1.53 5.51
CA GLY A 507 15.52 1.83 4.13
C GLY A 507 16.62 2.50 3.31
N VAL A 508 17.22 3.59 3.83
CA VAL A 508 18.27 4.35 3.13
C VAL A 508 19.49 3.48 2.79
N GLY A 509 19.98 2.66 3.76
CA GLY A 509 21.15 1.82 3.51
C GLY A 509 20.89 0.72 2.47
N CYS A 510 19.70 0.11 2.50
CA CYS A 510 19.31 -0.88 1.49
C CYS A 510 19.13 -0.24 0.11
N GLU A 511 18.49 0.93 0.03
CA GLU A 511 18.31 1.69 -1.22
C GLU A 511 19.64 2.19 -1.79
N THR A 512 20.58 2.59 -0.92
CA THR A 512 21.95 2.92 -1.34
C THR A 512 22.67 1.69 -1.89
N ALA A 513 22.49 0.52 -1.29
CA ALA A 513 23.05 -0.73 -1.81
C ALA A 513 22.52 -1.05 -3.22
N GLN A 514 21.20 -0.92 -3.43
CA GLN A 514 20.60 -1.10 -4.76
C GLN A 514 21.16 -0.09 -5.76
N PHE A 515 21.23 1.18 -5.38
CA PHE A 515 21.81 2.25 -6.22
C PHE A 515 23.24 1.93 -6.66
N LEU A 516 24.09 1.49 -5.74
CA LEU A 516 25.49 1.13 -6.04
C LEU A 516 25.60 -0.06 -7.02
N ILE A 517 24.80 -1.10 -6.80
CA ILE A 517 24.76 -2.27 -7.72
C ILE A 517 24.35 -1.82 -9.13
N GLU A 518 23.31 -0.99 -9.28
CA GLU A 518 22.87 -0.48 -10.58
C GLU A 518 23.90 0.43 -11.27
N HIS A 519 24.83 1.02 -10.48
CA HIS A 519 25.93 1.85 -10.98
C HIS A 519 27.26 1.07 -11.11
N GLY A 520 27.22 -0.27 -11.05
CA GLY A 520 28.36 -1.12 -11.37
C GLY A 520 29.28 -1.48 -10.20
N VAL A 521 28.94 -1.15 -8.96
CA VAL A 521 29.66 -1.63 -7.77
C VAL A 521 29.19 -3.06 -7.46
N THR A 522 30.05 -4.04 -7.63
CA THR A 522 29.67 -5.47 -7.59
C THR A 522 29.83 -6.14 -6.23
N ASP A 523 30.60 -5.59 -5.33
CA ASP A 523 30.80 -6.13 -3.97
C ASP A 523 30.24 -5.16 -2.91
N VAL A 524 28.95 -5.35 -2.61
CA VAL A 524 28.25 -4.49 -1.65
C VAL A 524 27.78 -5.31 -0.46
N ARG A 525 28.09 -4.84 0.75
CA ARG A 525 27.69 -5.43 2.01
C ARG A 525 26.95 -4.43 2.89
N VAL A 526 25.74 -4.76 3.30
CA VAL A 526 24.99 -3.98 4.29
C VAL A 526 25.15 -4.60 5.68
N MET A 527 25.56 -3.79 6.66
CA MET A 527 25.74 -4.20 8.05
C MET A 527 24.80 -3.44 8.97
N ASP A 528 24.12 -4.15 9.86
CA ASP A 528 23.22 -3.54 10.86
C ASP A 528 23.26 -4.32 12.18
N THR A 529 23.04 -3.61 13.28
CA THR A 529 22.85 -4.19 14.61
C THR A 529 21.56 -4.98 14.74
N LYS A 530 20.60 -4.75 13.83
CA LYS A 530 19.31 -5.43 13.71
C LYS A 530 19.25 -6.24 12.41
N ARG A 531 18.06 -6.64 12.00
CA ARG A 531 17.82 -7.24 10.68
C ARG A 531 17.99 -6.18 9.59
N VAL A 532 18.68 -6.49 8.50
CA VAL A 532 18.74 -5.65 7.31
C VAL A 532 17.35 -5.57 6.68
N GLY A 533 16.91 -4.39 6.30
CA GLY A 533 15.54 -4.10 5.83
C GLY A 533 14.53 -3.83 6.96
N ASN A 534 14.97 -3.72 8.23
CA ASN A 534 14.07 -3.62 9.39
C ASN A 534 13.12 -2.40 9.42
N LYS A 535 13.35 -1.41 8.56
CA LYS A 535 12.50 -0.21 8.42
C LYS A 535 12.02 0.02 6.98
N MET A 536 12.15 -0.97 6.12
CA MET A 536 11.67 -0.85 4.73
C MET A 536 10.18 -1.19 4.57
N GLY A 537 9.57 -1.87 5.54
CA GLY A 537 8.31 -2.58 5.39
C GLY A 537 8.49 -3.98 4.79
N MET A 538 7.49 -4.84 5.00
CA MET A 538 7.60 -6.27 4.67
C MET A 538 7.78 -6.50 3.16
N LEU A 539 6.91 -5.95 2.33
CA LEU A 539 6.93 -6.20 0.88
C LEU A 539 8.20 -5.67 0.21
N ARG A 540 8.67 -4.50 0.60
CA ARG A 540 9.91 -3.92 0.06
C ARG A 540 11.14 -4.72 0.45
N THR A 541 11.15 -5.29 1.67
CA THR A 541 12.23 -6.19 2.11
C THR A 541 12.21 -7.52 1.35
N MET A 542 11.02 -8.09 1.12
CA MET A 542 10.87 -9.29 0.29
C MET A 542 11.32 -9.03 -1.16
N PHE A 543 10.96 -7.89 -1.71
CA PHE A 543 11.35 -7.51 -3.06
C PHE A 543 12.87 -7.32 -3.20
N LEU A 544 13.52 -6.76 -2.17
CA LEU A 544 14.98 -6.69 -2.09
C LEU A 544 15.63 -8.09 -2.11
N ASP A 545 14.99 -9.08 -1.48
CA ASP A 545 15.50 -10.47 -1.48
C ASP A 545 15.29 -11.16 -2.85
N ILE A 546 14.26 -10.76 -3.61
CA ILE A 546 13.98 -11.27 -4.97
C ILE A 546 14.97 -10.68 -5.99
N GLU A 547 15.09 -9.35 -6.06
CA GLU A 547 15.92 -8.67 -7.07
C GLU A 547 17.41 -8.73 -6.75
N TYR A 548 17.78 -8.68 -5.47
CA TYR A 548 19.16 -8.63 -5.00
C TYR A 548 19.41 -9.75 -3.98
N PRO A 549 19.47 -11.01 -4.41
CA PRO A 549 19.72 -12.13 -3.49
C PRO A 549 21.05 -11.96 -2.78
N GLY A 550 21.26 -12.71 -1.70
CA GLY A 550 22.40 -12.55 -0.79
C GLY A 550 23.80 -12.66 -1.43
N GLU A 551 23.88 -13.13 -2.66
CA GLU A 551 25.10 -13.13 -3.49
C GLU A 551 25.36 -11.75 -4.09
N THR A 552 24.32 -10.97 -4.41
CA THR A 552 24.41 -9.63 -4.99
C THR A 552 24.58 -8.58 -3.89
N ILE A 553 23.68 -8.55 -2.86
CA ILE A 553 23.82 -7.70 -1.69
C ILE A 553 24.05 -8.58 -0.47
N LYS A 554 25.29 -8.58 0.03
CA LYS A 554 25.68 -9.35 1.22
C LYS A 554 25.08 -8.69 2.47
N LYS A 555 24.38 -9.45 3.32
CA LYS A 555 23.67 -8.94 4.52
C LYS A 555 24.33 -9.45 5.80
N SER A 556 24.79 -8.53 6.64
CA SER A 556 25.40 -8.83 7.97
C SER A 556 24.52 -8.25 9.09
N ARG A 557 23.62 -9.09 9.61
CA ARG A 557 22.74 -8.73 10.73
C ARG A 557 23.43 -8.90 12.07
N GLY A 558 22.99 -8.15 13.08
CA GLY A 558 23.50 -8.26 14.46
C GLY A 558 24.96 -7.83 14.59
N SER A 559 25.46 -7.02 13.64
CA SER A 559 26.84 -6.59 13.57
C SER A 559 26.97 -5.15 14.02
N LYS A 560 27.70 -4.89 15.11
CA LYS A 560 27.97 -3.56 15.64
C LYS A 560 29.41 -3.19 15.34
N VAL A 561 29.65 -2.20 14.48
CA VAL A 561 31.00 -1.66 14.24
C VAL A 561 31.46 -0.92 15.49
N THR A 562 32.65 -1.24 15.96
CA THR A 562 33.27 -0.71 17.19
C THR A 562 34.43 0.19 16.93
N ALA A 563 35.11 0.04 15.79
CA ALA A 563 36.19 0.93 15.35
C ALA A 563 36.32 0.90 13.82
N VAL A 564 36.89 1.99 13.27
CA VAL A 564 37.26 2.12 11.85
C VAL A 564 38.74 2.48 11.79
N GLY A 565 39.49 1.69 11.05
CA GLY A 565 40.91 1.94 10.73
C GLY A 565 41.08 2.37 9.28
N ASP A 566 42.32 2.31 8.80
CA ASP A 566 42.64 2.57 7.41
C ASP A 566 42.20 1.35 6.58
N HIS A 567 41.11 1.51 5.81
CA HIS A 567 40.49 0.44 5.01
C HIS A 567 40.11 -0.84 5.77
N GLU A 568 39.88 -0.76 7.08
CA GLU A 568 39.45 -1.88 7.91
C GLU A 568 38.44 -1.44 8.96
N ILE A 569 37.34 -2.21 9.12
CA ILE A 569 36.43 -2.07 10.27
C ILE A 569 36.66 -3.18 11.30
N THR A 570 36.55 -2.84 12.58
CA THR A 570 36.34 -3.82 13.65
C THR A 570 34.88 -3.85 14.04
N TYR A 571 34.28 -5.05 14.14
CA TYR A 571 32.87 -5.21 14.49
C TYR A 571 32.63 -6.37 15.41
N ALA A 572 31.68 -6.21 16.33
CA ALA A 572 31.22 -7.24 17.25
C ALA A 572 29.89 -7.84 16.77
N PHE A 573 29.72 -9.13 16.89
CA PHE A 573 28.46 -9.84 16.64
C PHE A 573 28.28 -11.01 17.59
N THR A 574 27.03 -11.40 17.86
CA THR A 574 26.72 -12.57 18.68
C THR A 574 26.65 -13.82 17.79
N ASN A 575 27.52 -14.78 18.04
CA ASN A 575 27.58 -16.03 17.28
C ASN A 575 26.46 -17.02 17.68
N LYS A 576 26.37 -18.17 16.98
CA LYS A 576 25.37 -19.24 17.27
C LYS A 576 25.48 -19.79 18.70
N ALA A 577 26.67 -19.70 19.33
CA ALA A 577 26.89 -20.13 20.73
C ALA A 577 26.54 -19.03 21.75
N LYS A 578 25.85 -17.95 21.33
CA LYS A 578 25.45 -16.79 22.14
C LYS A 578 26.66 -16.04 22.78
N LYS A 579 27.84 -16.13 22.20
CA LYS A 579 29.02 -15.38 22.62
C LYS A 579 29.24 -14.20 21.68
N THR A 580 29.56 -13.03 22.25
CA THR A 580 30.02 -11.88 21.48
C THR A 580 31.45 -12.12 21.01
N VAL A 581 31.67 -11.96 19.72
CA VAL A 581 32.97 -12.16 19.05
C VAL A 581 33.28 -10.90 18.26
N GLU A 582 34.51 -10.42 18.34
CA GLU A 582 35.01 -9.34 17.47
C GLU A 582 35.72 -9.94 16.26
N LYS A 583 35.56 -9.24 15.14
CA LYS A 583 36.24 -9.54 13.86
C LYS A 583 36.62 -8.24 13.18
N THR A 584 37.61 -8.33 12.32
CA THR A 584 37.97 -7.28 11.39
C THR A 584 37.54 -7.63 9.98
N ARG A 585 37.31 -6.60 9.15
CA ARG A 585 36.99 -6.74 7.73
C ARG A 585 37.54 -5.55 6.97
N HIS A 586 38.19 -5.88 5.86
CA HIS A 586 38.63 -4.89 4.86
C HIS A 586 37.43 -4.23 4.17
N PHE A 587 37.62 -3.00 3.69
CA PHE A 587 36.77 -2.29 2.74
C PHE A 587 37.61 -1.38 1.83
N ASP A 588 37.16 -1.18 0.60
CA ASP A 588 37.67 -0.12 -0.28
C ASP A 588 36.88 1.17 -0.08
N SER A 589 35.57 1.04 0.22
CA SER A 589 34.67 2.16 0.51
C SER A 589 33.76 1.86 1.69
N LEU A 590 33.55 2.86 2.55
CA LEU A 590 32.64 2.78 3.70
C LEU A 590 31.53 3.82 3.56
N VAL A 591 30.27 3.39 3.52
CA VAL A 591 29.10 4.27 3.40
C VAL A 591 28.33 4.32 4.71
N ILE A 592 28.06 5.51 5.20
CA ILE A 592 27.33 5.75 6.45
C ILE A 592 25.85 6.00 6.13
N ALA A 593 24.98 5.12 6.61
CA ALA A 593 23.52 5.16 6.48
C ALA A 593 22.81 4.92 7.84
N THR A 594 23.42 5.38 8.93
CA THR A 594 23.02 5.06 10.31
C THR A 594 21.83 5.85 10.84
N GLY A 595 21.22 6.69 10.02
CA GLY A 595 20.00 7.43 10.32
C GLY A 595 20.15 8.94 10.27
N MET A 596 19.08 9.63 10.65
CA MET A 596 18.97 11.08 10.65
C MET A 596 18.62 11.60 12.03
N HIS A 597 18.97 12.84 12.32
CA HIS A 597 18.55 13.59 13.50
C HIS A 597 17.72 14.79 13.09
N SER A 598 16.72 15.12 13.89
CA SER A 598 15.90 16.32 13.71
C SER A 598 16.79 17.57 13.68
N ARG A 599 16.49 18.50 12.79
CA ARG A 599 17.14 19.81 12.82
C ARG A 599 16.75 20.56 14.09
N PRO A 600 17.66 21.36 14.69
CA PRO A 600 17.31 22.19 15.83
C PRO A 600 16.16 23.15 15.49
N THR A 601 15.21 23.28 16.39
CA THR A 601 14.01 24.15 16.23
C THR A 601 13.81 25.08 17.41
N GLN A 602 14.68 24.99 18.44
CA GLN A 602 14.49 25.69 19.72
C GLN A 602 14.40 27.21 19.53
N ASP A 603 15.29 27.80 18.73
CA ASP A 603 15.31 29.27 18.50
C ASP A 603 13.99 29.77 17.88
N LEU A 604 13.38 28.97 16.98
CA LEU A 604 12.09 29.29 16.34
C LEU A 604 10.92 29.15 17.31
N THR A 605 10.91 28.08 18.12
CA THR A 605 9.86 27.85 19.10
C THR A 605 9.91 28.84 20.25
N ASP A 606 11.10 29.24 20.68
CA ASP A 606 11.31 30.27 21.71
C ASP A 606 10.81 31.62 21.21
N ALA A 607 11.15 32.01 19.99
CA ALA A 607 10.65 33.25 19.38
C ALA A 607 9.10 33.27 19.28
N CYS A 608 8.47 32.16 18.92
CA CYS A 608 7.02 32.05 18.91
C CYS A 608 6.45 32.20 20.33
N SER A 609 7.06 31.55 21.31
CA SER A 609 6.63 31.63 22.72
C SER A 609 6.74 33.05 23.28
N GLU A 610 7.85 33.76 23.02
CA GLU A 610 8.05 35.16 23.42
C GLU A 610 6.99 36.10 22.83
N LEU A 611 6.52 35.80 21.62
CA LEU A 611 5.51 36.59 20.92
C LEU A 611 4.07 36.17 21.23
N GLY A 612 3.89 35.06 21.97
CA GLY A 612 2.57 34.47 22.23
C GLY A 612 1.92 33.87 20.97
N ILE A 613 2.73 33.49 19.96
CA ILE A 613 2.26 32.88 18.71
C ILE A 613 2.22 31.35 18.89
N PRO A 614 1.07 30.68 18.66
CA PRO A 614 1.00 29.23 18.67
C PRO A 614 1.94 28.60 17.63
N CYS A 615 2.63 27.52 18.04
CA CYS A 615 3.63 26.86 17.18
C CYS A 615 3.53 25.35 17.30
N ASP A 616 3.41 24.66 16.15
CA ASP A 616 3.48 23.20 16.05
C ASP A 616 4.78 22.78 15.31
N VAL A 617 5.53 21.84 15.88
CA VAL A 617 6.68 21.21 15.21
C VAL A 617 6.24 19.86 14.68
N ILE A 618 6.39 19.61 13.37
CA ILE A 618 5.87 18.42 12.69
C ILE A 618 6.94 17.62 11.94
N GLY A 619 6.62 16.36 11.68
CA GLY A 619 7.43 15.45 10.87
C GLY A 619 8.83 15.25 11.43
N SER A 620 9.80 15.11 10.53
CA SER A 620 11.18 14.86 10.93
C SER A 620 11.87 16.02 11.68
N ALA A 621 11.26 17.20 11.73
CA ALA A 621 11.70 18.30 12.60
C ALA A 621 11.41 17.99 14.08
N ARG A 622 10.29 17.31 14.36
CA ARG A 622 9.93 16.84 15.70
C ARG A 622 10.67 15.55 16.06
N LYS A 623 10.65 14.58 15.15
CA LYS A 623 11.32 13.30 15.30
C LYS A 623 11.63 12.74 13.91
N ALA A 624 12.90 12.45 13.65
CA ALA A 624 13.32 11.86 12.38
C ALA A 624 12.63 10.49 12.18
N ASP A 625 11.72 10.43 11.21
CA ASP A 625 10.92 9.24 10.86
C ASP A 625 10.55 9.25 9.36
N MET A 626 9.61 8.40 8.93
CA MET A 626 9.23 8.25 7.54
C MET A 626 8.28 9.37 7.07
N GLY A 627 8.03 9.42 5.75
CA GLY A 627 7.16 10.44 5.15
C GLY A 627 5.70 10.33 5.60
N ILE A 628 5.24 9.13 5.90
CA ILE A 628 3.86 8.89 6.35
C ILE A 628 3.56 9.57 7.70
N GLU A 629 4.51 9.56 8.64
CA GLU A 629 4.38 10.27 9.90
C GLU A 629 4.35 11.79 9.67
N ALA A 630 5.18 12.28 8.76
CA ALA A 630 5.23 13.71 8.44
C ALA A 630 3.90 14.22 7.85
N THR A 631 3.27 13.45 6.96
CA THR A 631 1.98 13.84 6.35
C THR A 631 0.81 13.70 7.34
N ALA A 632 0.83 12.67 8.18
CA ALA A 632 -0.17 12.50 9.24
C ALA A 632 -0.12 13.64 10.27
N GLU A 633 1.09 14.04 10.69
CA GLU A 633 1.26 15.17 11.61
C GLU A 633 0.90 16.51 10.95
N ALA A 634 1.18 16.67 9.65
CA ALA A 634 0.78 17.84 8.88
C ALA A 634 -0.75 18.01 8.87
N TYR A 635 -1.48 16.94 8.57
CA TYR A 635 -2.94 16.91 8.65
C TYR A 635 -3.43 17.25 10.06
N ALA A 636 -2.89 16.57 11.09
CA ALA A 636 -3.29 16.78 12.46
C ALA A 636 -3.02 18.22 12.94
N ALA A 637 -1.89 18.83 12.58
CA ALA A 637 -1.57 20.21 12.88
C ALA A 637 -2.52 21.17 12.17
N ALA A 638 -2.76 20.97 10.87
CA ALA A 638 -3.71 21.79 10.11
C ALA A 638 -5.14 21.74 10.68
N MET A 639 -5.56 20.61 11.26
CA MET A 639 -6.88 20.48 11.89
C MET A 639 -7.01 21.23 13.22
N LYS A 640 -5.91 21.58 13.90
CA LYS A 640 -5.92 22.34 15.17
C LYS A 640 -5.97 23.85 14.97
N VAL A 641 -5.44 24.36 13.86
CA VAL A 641 -5.39 25.79 13.56
C VAL A 641 -6.79 26.33 13.30
#